data_c9b10a2bf954fa608deb70e99fb4f7b7
#
_entry.id   c9b10a2bf954fa608deb70e99fb4f7b7
#
_cell.length_a   1.000
_cell.length_b   1.000
_cell.length_c   1.000
_cell.angle_alpha   90.00
_cell.angle_beta   90.00
_cell.angle_gamma   90.00
#
_symmetry.space_group_name_H-M   'P 1'
#
loop_
_entity.id
_entity.type
_entity.pdbx_description
1 polymer ?
#
loop_
_entity_poly.entity_id
_entity_poly.type
_entity_poly.pdbx_seq_one_letter_code
_entity_poly.pdbx_strand_id
1 'polypeptide(L)'
;MEEGIYRHTFRVPEDWRGKNIRLWFDGVMTDTDVIVNGVSAGETHRGGFYRFSYDITSLLKYGAANKLEVRVKKHSGNKSVNAAERKADWWLFGGIYRPVWLEAKPQTRIEHIAVDAKMDGEMKLYTELKGVKGKEKLTAALHPLGGTDVCSEVRTWEVGHDSVFAHVWKNVEPWTPEKPRLYNLIVTLRNEEGKALHRTSVRVGFRTVDFRPRDGVYLNGTKLVMKGVNRHSFHPDGGRTTNKELSIQDALLIKEMNMNAVRSHYPPDEHFLDACDSLGLLYIDELAGWQNAYDTVTGSKLVKEMIARDVNHPCIVLWSNGNEGGWNMATDKLFYRYDPQRRHVIHPWADFDELDTHHYPAYLTGVGRFTNGYKVFMPTEFMHGLYDQGHGAGLEDFWARYTAHPLFAGGFLWAYSDEAVRRTDCNGILDSEDYNAPDGIVGPYREKEGSFYSVREIWSPIKIKPLQLTPSFNGRFLVENRYLFTNLKECSMRYRVLSYPSPLQSRAEGCTVDSGRVNLPALEPGETGYACIAAWENPEIREKFFSKGDVLELEAIGLDGKSVCTRTYPISFAKSYFEEQLASLKRTGKGCCVNEADSLITLCSDWVDISFRRNDATIYSVLRKKDNRIIPLKDGPLPVGMQMKLVSLSARMEQRGDAVLCARYRGGADSVVWRLRPDGLLKMDAVLLNRASGGGGFDDAFTDNAILNFGFTFSYPESECTGMRWLGRGPYRVWKNRIPGTNYGIWQKDFNNTVTGESADKLVYPEFKGYHANLYWATIQGKQNAFTVYAATDGVFFRVFTPDEPRGRQDGIRTMPDFPAGDLSFLLDIPAIRSFKPISQHGPQSQPGTIRIKKGDEGLKLELAFDFL
;
A
#
# COMPACT_ATOMS: atom_id res chain seq x y z
N MET A 1 -10.49 -3.52 -38.20
CA MET A 1 -9.97 -2.44 -37.35
C MET A 1 -11.17 -1.69 -36.80
N GLU A 2 -11.23 -1.51 -35.49
CA GLU A 2 -12.32 -0.75 -34.87
C GLU A 2 -12.07 0.74 -35.07
N GLU A 3 -13.06 1.44 -35.64
CA GLU A 3 -13.04 2.88 -35.86
C GLU A 3 -14.33 3.49 -35.30
N GLY A 4 -14.19 4.47 -34.43
CA GLY A 4 -15.28 5.27 -33.90
C GLY A 4 -15.40 6.59 -34.65
N ILE A 5 -16.63 6.98 -34.98
CA ILE A 5 -16.92 8.26 -35.62
C ILE A 5 -17.79 9.09 -34.69
N TYR A 6 -17.23 10.21 -34.19
CA TYR A 6 -17.92 11.16 -33.34
C TYR A 6 -18.41 12.33 -34.17
N ARG A 7 -19.66 12.71 -34.05
CA ARG A 7 -20.23 13.89 -34.71
C ARG A 7 -20.87 14.81 -33.70
N HIS A 8 -20.49 16.08 -33.78
CA HIS A 8 -21.00 17.13 -32.89
C HIS A 8 -21.31 18.39 -33.67
N THR A 9 -22.33 19.10 -33.25
CA THR A 9 -22.67 20.43 -33.80
C THR A 9 -22.48 21.46 -32.72
N PHE A 10 -21.67 22.47 -32.99
CA PHE A 10 -21.35 23.55 -32.06
C PHE A 10 -21.48 24.92 -32.68
N ARG A 11 -21.61 25.94 -31.88
CA ARG A 11 -21.63 27.34 -32.31
C ARG A 11 -20.41 28.06 -31.77
N VAL A 12 -19.80 28.90 -32.63
CA VAL A 12 -18.75 29.82 -32.23
C VAL A 12 -19.35 31.23 -32.18
N PRO A 13 -19.19 31.93 -31.03
CA PRO A 13 -19.71 33.29 -30.89
C PRO A 13 -19.17 34.26 -31.98
N GLU A 14 -19.96 35.22 -32.40
CA GLU A 14 -19.57 36.18 -33.42
C GLU A 14 -18.39 37.08 -32.94
N ASP A 15 -18.30 37.36 -31.66
CA ASP A 15 -17.24 38.15 -31.03
C ASP A 15 -15.89 37.41 -30.94
N TRP A 16 -15.84 36.14 -31.37
CA TRP A 16 -14.59 35.42 -31.60
C TRP A 16 -13.98 35.65 -32.98
N ARG A 17 -14.68 36.30 -33.85
CA ARG A 17 -14.17 36.67 -35.18
C ARG A 17 -12.88 37.49 -35.03
N GLY A 18 -11.87 37.10 -35.82
CA GLY A 18 -10.54 37.71 -35.75
C GLY A 18 -9.62 37.17 -34.63
N LYS A 19 -10.09 36.27 -33.78
CA LYS A 19 -9.23 35.52 -32.85
C LYS A 19 -8.64 34.29 -33.55
N ASN A 20 -7.62 33.69 -32.92
CA ASN A 20 -7.11 32.37 -33.27
C ASN A 20 -7.91 31.33 -32.46
N ILE A 21 -8.53 30.39 -33.15
CA ILE A 21 -9.39 29.39 -32.55
C ILE A 21 -8.74 28.01 -32.70
N ARG A 22 -8.49 27.36 -31.56
CA ARG A 22 -7.96 26.01 -31.51
C ARG A 22 -8.96 25.02 -30.92
N LEU A 23 -9.02 23.87 -31.53
CA LEU A 23 -9.75 22.71 -30.98
C LEU A 23 -8.73 21.79 -30.30
N TRP A 24 -8.87 21.61 -28.99
CA TRP A 24 -7.98 20.81 -28.16
C TRP A 24 -8.57 19.46 -27.83
N PHE A 25 -7.71 18.45 -27.73
CA PHE A 25 -7.99 17.12 -27.26
C PHE A 25 -6.97 16.80 -26.16
N ASP A 26 -7.43 16.40 -24.97
CA ASP A 26 -6.55 16.08 -23.85
C ASP A 26 -6.08 14.62 -23.86
N GLY A 27 -6.71 13.76 -24.68
CA GLY A 27 -6.30 12.38 -24.90
C GLY A 27 -7.32 11.60 -25.74
N VAL A 28 -6.84 10.91 -26.77
CA VAL A 28 -7.66 10.10 -27.68
C VAL A 28 -6.89 8.85 -28.10
N MET A 29 -7.49 7.68 -28.02
CA MET A 29 -6.86 6.39 -28.33
C MET A 29 -7.34 5.80 -29.66
N THR A 30 -6.50 5.75 -30.73
CA THR A 30 -5.12 6.30 -30.81
C THR A 30 -4.97 7.28 -31.98
N ASP A 31 -5.28 6.84 -33.24
CA ASP A 31 -5.19 7.72 -34.41
C ASP A 31 -6.44 8.58 -34.49
N THR A 32 -6.24 9.91 -34.66
CA THR A 32 -7.32 10.87 -34.64
C THR A 32 -7.29 11.76 -35.89
N ASP A 33 -8.34 11.68 -36.70
CA ASP A 33 -8.60 12.55 -37.81
C ASP A 33 -9.73 13.52 -37.47
N VAL A 34 -9.50 14.81 -37.67
CA VAL A 34 -10.46 15.86 -37.31
C VAL A 34 -10.94 16.59 -38.58
N ILE A 35 -12.24 16.70 -38.75
CA ILE A 35 -12.92 17.32 -39.88
C ILE A 35 -13.89 18.37 -39.35
N VAL A 36 -13.75 19.61 -39.80
CA VAL A 36 -14.64 20.72 -39.42
C VAL A 36 -15.33 21.22 -40.68
N ASN A 37 -16.66 21.25 -40.70
CA ASN A 37 -17.47 21.70 -41.86
C ASN A 37 -17.14 20.95 -43.16
N GLY A 38 -16.72 19.69 -43.08
CA GLY A 38 -16.36 18.85 -44.25
C GLY A 38 -14.90 19.01 -44.72
N VAL A 39 -14.09 19.83 -44.04
CA VAL A 39 -12.68 20.07 -44.40
C VAL A 39 -11.78 19.49 -43.29
N SER A 40 -10.71 18.79 -43.66
CA SER A 40 -9.71 18.30 -42.70
C SER A 40 -9.06 19.44 -41.94
N ALA A 41 -8.96 19.31 -40.59
CA ALA A 41 -8.31 20.30 -39.76
C ALA A 41 -6.77 20.20 -39.78
N GLY A 42 -6.23 19.08 -40.25
CA GLY A 42 -4.78 18.85 -40.30
C GLY A 42 -4.42 17.36 -40.45
N GLU A 43 -3.17 17.06 -40.15
CA GLU A 43 -2.66 15.67 -40.19
C GLU A 43 -3.25 14.81 -39.08
N THR A 44 -3.34 13.50 -39.35
CA THR A 44 -3.71 12.53 -38.32
C THR A 44 -2.79 12.63 -37.10
N HIS A 45 -3.35 12.89 -35.92
CA HIS A 45 -2.61 12.77 -34.66
C HIS A 45 -2.50 11.28 -34.28
N ARG A 46 -1.33 10.91 -33.73
CA ARG A 46 -1.02 9.56 -33.26
C ARG A 46 -0.45 9.60 -31.87
N GLY A 47 -0.91 8.69 -30.99
CA GLY A 47 -0.51 8.65 -29.59
C GLY A 47 -1.70 8.88 -28.65
N GLY A 48 -1.94 7.92 -27.73
CA GLY A 48 -3.17 7.85 -26.96
C GLY A 48 -3.24 8.74 -25.74
N PHE A 49 -2.09 9.20 -25.20
CA PHE A 49 -2.01 9.79 -23.86
C PHE A 49 -1.70 11.29 -23.86
N TYR A 50 -1.60 11.91 -25.03
CA TYR A 50 -1.03 13.24 -25.19
C TYR A 50 -2.10 14.27 -25.52
N ARG A 51 -1.87 15.53 -25.06
CA ARG A 51 -2.69 16.68 -25.44
C ARG A 51 -2.21 17.23 -26.79
N PHE A 52 -3.14 17.43 -27.71
CA PHE A 52 -2.87 18.01 -29.02
C PHE A 52 -3.99 18.95 -29.47
N SER A 53 -3.72 19.76 -30.49
CA SER A 53 -4.72 20.70 -31.00
C SER A 53 -4.60 20.92 -32.50
N TYR A 54 -5.70 21.39 -33.07
CA TYR A 54 -5.79 21.89 -34.44
C TYR A 54 -6.21 23.35 -34.45
N ASP A 55 -5.54 24.17 -35.27
CA ASP A 55 -6.00 25.51 -35.60
C ASP A 55 -7.16 25.39 -36.59
N ILE A 56 -8.36 25.70 -36.15
CA ILE A 56 -9.57 25.60 -36.98
C ILE A 56 -10.12 26.96 -37.40
N THR A 57 -9.39 28.05 -37.14
CA THR A 57 -9.83 29.45 -37.35
C THR A 57 -10.44 29.70 -38.75
N SER A 58 -9.77 29.20 -39.78
CA SER A 58 -10.22 29.37 -41.18
C SER A 58 -11.37 28.45 -41.59
N LEU A 59 -11.69 27.44 -40.79
CA LEU A 59 -12.72 26.44 -41.10
C LEU A 59 -14.09 26.80 -40.49
N LEU A 60 -14.13 27.85 -39.64
CA LEU A 60 -15.31 28.19 -38.85
C LEU A 60 -16.28 29.15 -39.52
N LYS A 61 -17.56 28.92 -39.22
CA LYS A 61 -18.67 29.82 -39.46
C LYS A 61 -19.02 30.50 -38.14
N TYR A 62 -18.73 31.79 -38.03
CA TYR A 62 -18.99 32.57 -36.81
C TYR A 62 -20.48 32.93 -36.70
N GLY A 63 -21.03 32.91 -35.50
CA GLY A 63 -22.46 33.16 -35.26
C GLY A 63 -23.40 32.04 -35.76
N ALA A 64 -22.88 31.01 -36.38
CA ALA A 64 -23.64 29.92 -37.01
C ALA A 64 -23.20 28.54 -36.50
N ALA A 65 -23.96 27.52 -36.89
CA ALA A 65 -23.66 26.14 -36.57
C ALA A 65 -22.47 25.62 -37.38
N ASN A 66 -21.55 24.98 -36.69
CA ASN A 66 -20.40 24.26 -37.26
C ASN A 66 -20.55 22.76 -37.00
N LYS A 67 -20.14 21.95 -37.95
CA LYS A 67 -20.15 20.48 -37.83
C LYS A 67 -18.73 19.99 -37.56
N LEU A 68 -18.56 19.23 -36.50
CA LEU A 68 -17.34 18.52 -36.17
C LEU A 68 -17.55 17.03 -36.43
N GLU A 69 -16.62 16.41 -37.14
CA GLU A 69 -16.50 14.94 -37.23
C GLU A 69 -15.09 14.57 -36.78
N VAL A 70 -14.99 13.64 -35.83
CA VAL A 70 -13.72 13.09 -35.35
C VAL A 70 -13.75 11.58 -35.59
N ARG A 71 -12.78 11.11 -36.35
CA ARG A 71 -12.60 9.67 -36.62
C ARG A 71 -11.44 9.18 -35.77
N VAL A 72 -11.69 8.12 -34.99
CA VAL A 72 -10.73 7.57 -34.05
C VAL A 72 -10.55 6.09 -34.30
N LYS A 73 -9.30 5.68 -34.55
CA LYS A 73 -8.95 4.27 -34.68
C LYS A 73 -8.35 3.75 -33.38
N LYS A 74 -8.86 2.63 -32.86
CA LYS A 74 -8.36 1.98 -31.64
C LYS A 74 -6.91 1.50 -31.79
N HIS A 75 -6.53 1.02 -32.96
CA HIS A 75 -5.17 0.65 -33.33
C HIS A 75 -4.61 1.64 -34.35
N SER A 76 -3.37 2.08 -34.11
CA SER A 76 -2.71 3.06 -34.97
C SER A 76 -2.32 2.48 -36.33
N GLY A 77 -2.36 3.32 -37.36
CA GLY A 77 -1.70 3.05 -38.66
C GLY A 77 -0.17 3.07 -38.55
N ASN A 78 0.39 3.58 -37.48
CA ASN A 78 1.82 3.55 -37.19
C ASN A 78 2.17 2.32 -36.32
N LYS A 79 3.06 1.46 -36.85
CA LYS A 79 3.46 0.22 -36.13
C LYS A 79 4.16 0.48 -34.81
N SER A 80 4.95 1.58 -34.70
CA SER A 80 5.66 1.90 -33.46
C SER A 80 4.72 2.34 -32.34
N VAL A 81 3.65 3.08 -32.66
CA VAL A 81 2.60 3.44 -31.71
C VAL A 81 1.91 2.20 -31.16
N ASN A 82 1.54 1.26 -32.07
CA ASN A 82 0.96 -0.01 -31.61
C ASN A 82 1.92 -0.82 -30.74
N ALA A 83 3.20 -0.82 -31.05
CA ALA A 83 4.20 -1.52 -30.27
C ALA A 83 4.38 -0.89 -28.87
N ALA A 84 4.42 0.46 -28.79
CA ALA A 84 4.66 1.19 -27.56
C ALA A 84 3.44 1.27 -26.63
N GLU A 85 2.21 1.33 -27.19
CA GLU A 85 1.01 1.61 -26.40
C GLU A 85 -0.02 0.47 -26.38
N ARG A 86 -0.06 -0.40 -27.40
CA ARG A 86 -1.15 -1.38 -27.60
C ARG A 86 -0.71 -2.82 -27.37
N LYS A 87 0.55 -3.05 -26.99
CA LYS A 87 1.09 -4.35 -26.57
C LYS A 87 1.46 -4.43 -25.09
N ALA A 88 1.12 -3.40 -24.34
CA ALA A 88 1.37 -3.32 -22.92
C ALA A 88 0.43 -4.23 -22.11
N ASP A 89 0.78 -4.47 -20.86
CA ASP A 89 0.05 -5.30 -19.91
C ASP A 89 -1.09 -4.56 -19.19
N TRP A 90 -1.66 -3.55 -19.82
CA TRP A 90 -2.84 -2.84 -19.33
C TRP A 90 -4.03 -2.96 -20.29
N TRP A 91 -5.22 -2.69 -19.77
CA TRP A 91 -6.47 -2.72 -20.55
C TRP A 91 -6.43 -1.79 -21.77
N LEU A 92 -6.80 -2.32 -22.94
CA LEU A 92 -6.79 -1.60 -24.20
C LEU A 92 -8.15 -0.96 -24.49
N PHE A 93 -8.26 0.34 -24.28
CA PHE A 93 -9.42 1.13 -24.65
C PHE A 93 -9.25 1.79 -26.02
N GLY A 94 -10.34 2.35 -26.54
CA GLY A 94 -10.37 3.14 -27.77
C GLY A 94 -11.28 4.35 -27.61
N GLY A 95 -11.15 5.34 -28.48
CA GLY A 95 -12.02 6.49 -28.53
C GLY A 95 -11.51 7.72 -27.76
N ILE A 96 -12.37 8.72 -27.63
CA ILE A 96 -12.09 9.96 -26.90
C ILE A 96 -12.39 9.71 -25.43
N TYR A 97 -11.39 9.78 -24.57
CA TYR A 97 -11.55 9.47 -23.13
C TYR A 97 -11.19 10.63 -22.21
N ARG A 98 -10.56 11.69 -22.73
CA ARG A 98 -10.28 12.93 -22.02
C ARG A 98 -11.01 14.11 -22.66
N PRO A 99 -11.08 15.29 -22.01
CA PRO A 99 -11.82 16.45 -22.50
C PRO A 99 -11.46 16.90 -23.90
N VAL A 100 -12.48 17.43 -24.60
CA VAL A 100 -12.35 18.14 -25.89
C VAL A 100 -12.92 19.55 -25.71
N TRP A 101 -12.16 20.57 -26.08
CA TRP A 101 -12.55 21.96 -25.81
C TRP A 101 -12.02 22.94 -26.86
N LEU A 102 -12.63 24.14 -26.90
CA LEU A 102 -12.22 25.23 -27.79
C LEU A 102 -11.48 26.30 -27.00
N GLU A 103 -10.39 26.81 -27.58
CA GLU A 103 -9.65 27.94 -27.09
C GLU A 103 -9.71 29.08 -28.09
N ALA A 104 -10.02 30.30 -27.64
CA ALA A 104 -10.04 31.49 -28.45
C ALA A 104 -9.04 32.51 -27.90
N LYS A 105 -7.92 32.71 -28.59
CA LYS A 105 -6.87 33.67 -28.23
C LYS A 105 -6.84 34.84 -29.18
N PRO A 106 -6.45 36.08 -28.76
CA PRO A 106 -6.22 37.19 -29.65
C PRO A 106 -5.05 36.89 -30.59
N GLN A 107 -4.93 37.65 -31.70
CA GLN A 107 -3.82 37.47 -32.65
C GLN A 107 -2.46 37.77 -32.00
N THR A 108 -2.40 38.87 -31.21
CA THR A 108 -1.22 39.19 -30.38
C THR A 108 -1.40 38.52 -29.00
N ARG A 109 -0.61 37.49 -28.71
CA ARG A 109 -0.83 36.64 -27.58
C ARG A 109 0.42 35.97 -27.01
N ILE A 110 0.29 35.54 -25.80
CA ILE A 110 1.16 34.53 -25.18
C ILE A 110 0.69 33.14 -25.64
N GLU A 111 1.50 32.47 -26.43
CA GLU A 111 1.18 31.12 -26.92
C GLU A 111 1.45 30.06 -25.89
N HIS A 112 2.64 30.09 -25.28
CA HIS A 112 3.08 29.13 -24.27
C HIS A 112 3.98 29.80 -23.22
N ILE A 113 3.96 29.28 -21.99
CA ILE A 113 4.84 29.68 -20.89
C ILE A 113 5.43 28.43 -20.25
N ALA A 114 6.75 28.42 -20.08
CA ALA A 114 7.44 27.50 -19.21
C ALA A 114 8.18 28.28 -18.13
N VAL A 115 8.14 27.78 -16.89
CA VAL A 115 8.70 28.47 -15.73
C VAL A 115 9.81 27.62 -15.10
N ASP A 116 10.95 28.26 -14.82
CA ASP A 116 11.98 27.71 -13.95
C ASP A 116 12.04 28.59 -12.70
N ALA A 117 11.43 28.11 -11.60
CA ALA A 117 11.35 28.83 -10.32
C ALA A 117 12.17 28.08 -9.26
N LYS A 118 13.25 28.70 -8.81
CA LYS A 118 14.19 28.15 -7.83
C LYS A 118 13.78 28.45 -6.40
N MET A 119 14.26 27.61 -5.45
CA MET A 119 13.94 27.70 -4.04
C MET A 119 14.30 29.06 -3.38
N ASP A 120 15.25 29.79 -3.94
CA ASP A 120 15.71 31.10 -3.47
C ASP A 120 14.91 32.28 -4.02
N GLY A 121 13.87 32.00 -4.82
CA GLY A 121 13.02 32.99 -5.47
C GLY A 121 13.46 33.40 -6.87
N GLU A 122 14.63 32.95 -7.36
CA GLU A 122 14.98 33.15 -8.78
C GLU A 122 13.94 32.46 -9.66
N MET A 123 13.42 33.23 -10.62
CA MET A 123 12.48 32.72 -11.62
C MET A 123 12.87 33.17 -13.00
N LYS A 124 12.89 32.23 -13.95
CA LYS A 124 13.01 32.47 -15.37
C LYS A 124 11.71 32.09 -16.06
N LEU A 125 11.14 33.03 -16.79
CA LEU A 125 9.91 32.85 -17.52
C LEU A 125 10.27 32.72 -19.00
N TYR A 126 10.09 31.54 -19.56
CA TYR A 126 10.29 31.25 -20.99
C TYR A 126 8.95 31.38 -21.70
N THR A 127 8.87 32.28 -22.68
CA THR A 127 7.60 32.56 -23.34
C THR A 127 7.70 32.35 -24.85
N GLU A 128 6.65 31.78 -25.42
CA GLU A 128 6.39 31.82 -26.85
C GLU A 128 5.31 32.87 -27.12
N LEU A 129 5.68 33.93 -27.80
CA LEU A 129 4.77 35.05 -28.12
C LEU A 129 4.43 35.04 -29.61
N LYS A 130 3.19 35.35 -29.97
CA LYS A 130 2.72 35.45 -31.35
C LYS A 130 2.15 36.83 -31.62
N GLY A 131 2.36 37.33 -32.84
CA GLY A 131 1.79 38.58 -33.28
C GLY A 131 2.37 39.85 -32.63
N VAL A 132 3.46 39.74 -31.89
CA VAL A 132 4.17 40.88 -31.26
C VAL A 132 4.98 41.63 -32.27
N LYS A 133 5.13 42.95 -32.02
CA LYS A 133 5.87 43.89 -32.88
C LYS A 133 7.15 44.43 -32.22
N GLY A 134 7.47 43.94 -30.99
CA GLY A 134 8.64 44.32 -30.22
C GLY A 134 8.50 45.61 -29.41
N LYS A 135 7.29 46.18 -29.30
CA LYS A 135 6.95 47.34 -28.47
C LYS A 135 6.05 47.00 -27.30
N GLU A 136 5.69 45.76 -27.20
CA GLU A 136 4.83 45.24 -26.14
C GLU A 136 5.60 45.13 -24.81
N LYS A 137 4.84 45.12 -23.73
CA LYS A 137 5.33 44.92 -22.36
C LYS A 137 4.74 43.61 -21.81
N LEU A 138 5.56 42.85 -21.12
CA LEU A 138 5.13 41.69 -20.36
C LEU A 138 5.10 42.04 -18.89
N THR A 139 3.97 41.80 -18.20
CA THR A 139 3.88 41.95 -16.75
C THR A 139 3.60 40.63 -16.11
N ALA A 140 4.25 40.34 -14.98
CA ALA A 140 3.99 39.17 -14.15
C ALA A 140 3.64 39.60 -12.72
N ALA A 141 2.61 38.98 -12.16
CA ALA A 141 2.16 39.18 -10.79
C ALA A 141 2.04 37.82 -10.11
N LEU A 142 2.63 37.68 -8.92
CA LEU A 142 2.68 36.44 -8.17
C LEU A 142 1.72 36.49 -6.98
N HIS A 143 0.81 35.50 -6.86
CA HIS A 143 -0.17 35.41 -5.78
C HIS A 143 -0.05 34.06 -5.07
N PRO A 144 0.06 34.01 -3.73
CA PRO A 144 -0.02 32.74 -3.01
C PRO A 144 -1.36 32.03 -3.25
N LEU A 145 -1.34 30.72 -3.46
CA LEU A 145 -2.57 29.93 -3.51
C LEU A 145 -3.02 29.59 -2.09
N GLY A 146 -4.31 29.85 -1.79
CA GLY A 146 -4.90 29.61 -0.48
C GLY A 146 -4.62 30.68 0.58
N GLY A 147 -3.96 31.77 0.24
CA GLY A 147 -3.73 32.92 1.13
C GLY A 147 -4.70 34.09 0.87
N THR A 148 -4.92 34.91 1.89
CA THR A 148 -5.67 36.16 1.79
C THR A 148 -4.79 37.33 1.33
N ASP A 149 -3.49 37.14 1.22
CA ASP A 149 -2.56 38.22 0.95
C ASP A 149 -2.55 38.59 -0.53
N VAL A 150 -2.76 39.86 -0.75
CA VAL A 150 -2.64 40.47 -2.08
C VAL A 150 -1.18 40.36 -2.53
N CYS A 151 -0.98 40.02 -3.81
CA CYS A 151 0.33 40.03 -4.42
C CYS A 151 1.10 41.31 -4.05
N SER A 152 2.25 41.14 -3.46
CA SER A 152 3.07 42.27 -3.01
C SER A 152 3.96 42.82 -4.13
N GLU A 153 4.12 42.10 -5.25
CA GLU A 153 5.08 42.47 -6.29
C GLU A 153 4.53 42.21 -7.71
N VAL A 154 4.63 43.23 -8.57
CA VAL A 154 4.36 43.14 -10.01
C VAL A 154 5.63 43.52 -10.74
N ARG A 155 6.06 42.68 -11.68
CA ARG A 155 7.22 42.92 -12.52
C ARG A 155 6.83 43.18 -13.94
N THR A 156 7.53 44.12 -14.59
CA THR A 156 7.30 44.50 -16.01
C THR A 156 8.62 44.46 -16.78
N TRP A 157 8.56 43.89 -17.97
CA TRP A 157 9.66 43.86 -18.95
C TRP A 157 9.20 44.39 -20.29
N GLU A 158 10.13 44.97 -21.05
CA GLU A 158 9.94 45.26 -22.48
C GLU A 158 10.16 43.96 -23.25
N VAL A 159 9.25 43.61 -24.17
CA VAL A 159 9.31 42.32 -24.89
C VAL A 159 10.49 42.33 -25.89
N GLY A 160 10.68 43.36 -26.68
CA GLY A 160 11.77 43.41 -27.66
C GLY A 160 11.83 42.14 -28.52
N HIS A 161 13.02 41.56 -28.61
CA HIS A 161 13.25 40.25 -29.20
C HIS A 161 13.41 39.12 -28.19
N ASP A 162 13.30 39.42 -26.90
CA ASP A 162 13.51 38.45 -25.83
C ASP A 162 12.32 37.53 -25.67
N SER A 163 12.61 36.28 -25.41
CA SER A 163 11.63 35.24 -25.05
C SER A 163 11.83 34.72 -23.64
N VAL A 164 12.86 35.20 -22.93
CA VAL A 164 13.20 34.80 -21.56
C VAL A 164 13.26 36.05 -20.66
N PHE A 165 12.49 36.01 -19.58
CA PHE A 165 12.40 37.09 -18.60
C PHE A 165 12.73 36.58 -17.21
N ALA A 166 13.68 37.22 -16.54
CA ALA A 166 14.17 36.81 -15.24
C ALA A 166 13.82 37.81 -14.13
N HIS A 167 13.52 37.27 -12.95
CA HIS A 167 13.30 38.04 -11.73
C HIS A 167 13.57 37.20 -10.47
N VAL A 168 13.94 37.87 -9.37
CA VAL A 168 14.05 37.25 -8.04
C VAL A 168 12.89 37.74 -7.19
N TRP A 169 11.93 36.87 -6.92
CA TRP A 169 10.80 37.14 -6.05
C TRP A 169 11.23 37.04 -4.59
N LYS A 170 10.87 38.03 -3.80
CA LYS A 170 11.22 38.07 -2.37
C LYS A 170 10.14 37.36 -1.54
N ASN A 171 10.54 36.82 -0.40
CA ASN A 171 9.64 36.22 0.60
C ASN A 171 8.77 35.08 0.05
N VAL A 172 9.27 34.30 -0.91
CA VAL A 172 8.61 33.09 -1.36
C VAL A 172 8.99 31.91 -0.44
N GLU A 173 8.02 31.04 -0.18
CA GLU A 173 8.24 29.81 0.54
C GLU A 173 8.48 28.69 -0.48
N PRO A 174 9.54 27.88 -0.33
CA PRO A 174 9.81 26.76 -1.21
C PRO A 174 8.71 25.69 -1.17
N TRP A 175 8.45 25.08 -2.32
CA TRP A 175 7.61 23.89 -2.43
C TRP A 175 8.40 22.66 -1.97
N THR A 176 7.80 21.84 -1.10
CA THR A 176 8.32 20.54 -0.67
C THR A 176 7.18 19.52 -0.56
N PRO A 177 7.46 18.20 -0.55
CA PRO A 177 6.43 17.18 -0.32
C PRO A 177 5.70 17.30 1.02
N GLU A 178 6.31 17.95 2.00
CA GLU A 178 5.79 18.11 3.35
C GLU A 178 5.08 19.45 3.54
N LYS A 179 5.51 20.48 2.78
CA LYS A 179 4.91 21.82 2.77
C LYS A 179 4.78 22.30 1.31
N PRO A 180 3.74 21.86 0.57
CA PRO A 180 3.59 22.13 -0.86
C PRO A 180 3.06 23.54 -1.12
N ARG A 181 3.92 24.54 -0.96
CA ARG A 181 3.57 25.95 -1.18
C ARG A 181 3.47 26.25 -2.67
N LEU A 182 2.33 26.74 -3.08
CA LEU A 182 2.01 27.04 -4.47
C LEU A 182 1.62 28.50 -4.64
N TYR A 183 1.89 29.00 -5.84
CA TYR A 183 1.57 30.35 -6.26
C TYR A 183 0.85 30.32 -7.60
N ASN A 184 0.05 31.33 -7.85
CA ASN A 184 -0.53 31.61 -9.15
C ASN A 184 0.24 32.78 -9.80
N LEU A 185 0.97 32.52 -10.86
CA LEU A 185 1.69 33.50 -11.65
C LEU A 185 0.77 34.01 -12.76
N ILE A 186 0.32 35.25 -12.65
CA ILE A 186 -0.50 35.91 -13.65
C ILE A 186 0.39 36.69 -14.61
N VAL A 187 0.40 36.31 -15.89
CA VAL A 187 1.22 36.95 -16.93
C VAL A 187 0.30 37.68 -17.89
N THR A 188 0.58 38.97 -18.13
CA THR A 188 -0.19 39.84 -19.02
C THR A 188 0.70 40.47 -20.06
N LEU A 189 0.39 40.26 -21.33
CA LEU A 189 0.98 40.95 -22.45
C LEU A 189 0.20 42.25 -22.69
N ARG A 190 0.90 43.38 -22.75
CA ARG A 190 0.34 44.72 -22.91
C ARG A 190 0.90 45.38 -24.14
N ASN A 191 0.15 46.31 -24.73
CA ASN A 191 0.66 47.15 -25.79
C ASN A 191 1.53 48.30 -25.20
N GLU A 192 2.06 49.15 -26.07
CA GLU A 192 2.91 50.30 -25.72
C GLU A 192 2.21 51.28 -24.76
N GLU A 193 0.89 51.46 -24.89
CA GLU A 193 0.07 52.33 -24.03
C GLU A 193 -0.36 51.64 -22.70
N GLY A 194 0.08 50.41 -22.49
CA GLY A 194 -0.21 49.67 -21.25
C GLY A 194 -1.56 48.91 -21.25
N LYS A 195 -2.33 48.91 -22.32
CA LYS A 195 -3.58 48.15 -22.45
C LYS A 195 -3.27 46.65 -22.55
N ALA A 196 -3.99 45.84 -21.81
CA ALA A 196 -3.87 44.40 -21.87
C ALA A 196 -4.33 43.85 -23.22
N LEU A 197 -3.47 43.08 -23.88
CA LEU A 197 -3.72 42.35 -25.11
C LEU A 197 -4.09 40.89 -24.85
N HIS A 198 -3.36 40.25 -23.96
CA HIS A 198 -3.61 38.86 -23.56
C HIS A 198 -3.19 38.66 -22.09
N ARG A 199 -3.92 37.84 -21.38
CA ARG A 199 -3.63 37.46 -19.99
C ARG A 199 -3.78 35.95 -19.84
N THR A 200 -2.83 35.35 -19.15
CA THR A 200 -2.87 33.95 -18.78
C THR A 200 -2.34 33.77 -17.37
N SER A 201 -2.58 32.61 -16.77
CA SER A 201 -2.06 32.27 -15.44
C SER A 201 -1.44 30.89 -15.45
N VAL A 202 -0.39 30.71 -14.65
CA VAL A 202 0.34 29.47 -14.49
C VAL A 202 0.50 29.19 -13.00
N ARG A 203 0.20 27.98 -12.56
CA ARG A 203 0.52 27.52 -11.20
C ARG A 203 2.01 27.24 -11.11
N VAL A 204 2.66 27.72 -10.05
CA VAL A 204 4.09 27.54 -9.82
C VAL A 204 4.39 27.18 -8.37
N GLY A 205 5.46 26.38 -8.18
CA GLY A 205 6.07 26.13 -6.88
C GLY A 205 7.56 26.39 -6.97
N PHE A 206 8.10 27.17 -6.05
CA PHE A 206 9.52 27.48 -6.01
C PHE A 206 10.30 26.31 -5.46
N ARG A 207 11.10 25.66 -6.30
CA ARG A 207 11.95 24.54 -5.88
C ARG A 207 13.15 24.39 -6.81
N THR A 208 14.20 23.78 -6.26
CA THR A 208 15.40 23.40 -7.01
C THR A 208 15.51 21.90 -7.00
N VAL A 209 15.44 21.26 -8.18
CA VAL A 209 15.71 19.82 -8.37
C VAL A 209 17.10 19.68 -8.95
N ASP A 210 17.89 18.77 -8.38
CA ASP A 210 19.27 18.56 -8.79
C ASP A 210 19.60 17.06 -8.77
N PHE A 211 20.03 16.53 -9.90
CA PHE A 211 20.58 15.17 -9.98
C PHE A 211 22.11 15.25 -9.92
N ARG A 212 22.70 14.64 -8.93
CA ARG A 212 24.14 14.59 -8.70
C ARG A 212 24.65 13.19 -8.99
N PRO A 213 25.37 13.00 -10.10
CA PRO A 213 25.99 11.72 -10.40
C PRO A 213 26.86 11.22 -9.24
N ARG A 214 26.78 9.94 -8.94
CA ARG A 214 27.51 9.29 -7.83
C ARG A 214 27.13 9.78 -6.44
N ASP A 215 25.98 10.43 -6.32
CA ASP A 215 25.49 10.95 -5.04
C ASP A 215 23.98 10.72 -4.90
N GLY A 216 23.11 11.41 -5.64
CA GLY A 216 21.67 11.22 -5.49
C GLY A 216 20.80 12.25 -6.21
N VAL A 217 19.51 12.19 -5.94
CA VAL A 217 18.52 13.20 -6.34
C VAL A 217 18.29 14.14 -5.17
N TYR A 218 18.29 15.44 -5.44
CA TYR A 218 18.14 16.48 -4.43
C TYR A 218 16.95 17.39 -4.74
N LEU A 219 16.24 17.78 -3.69
CA LEU A 219 15.21 18.81 -3.73
C LEU A 219 15.55 19.87 -2.69
N ASN A 220 15.69 21.12 -3.12
CA ASN A 220 16.00 22.26 -2.25
C ASN A 220 17.27 22.02 -1.39
N GLY A 221 18.27 21.34 -1.95
CA GLY A 221 19.50 20.99 -1.25
C GLY A 221 19.40 19.78 -0.33
N THR A 222 18.21 19.22 -0.12
CA THR A 222 17.99 18.00 0.69
C THR A 222 17.99 16.78 -0.21
N LYS A 223 18.74 15.76 0.16
CA LYS A 223 18.78 14.47 -0.54
C LYS A 223 17.47 13.74 -0.40
N LEU A 224 16.88 13.35 -1.52
CA LEU A 224 15.61 12.64 -1.56
C LEU A 224 15.79 11.14 -1.34
N VAL A 225 14.84 10.57 -0.61
CA VAL A 225 14.53 9.14 -0.61
C VAL A 225 13.05 9.01 -1.00
N MET A 226 12.79 8.62 -2.24
CA MET A 226 11.44 8.49 -2.76
C MET A 226 10.78 7.21 -2.26
N LYS A 227 9.67 7.37 -1.53
CA LYS A 227 8.77 6.31 -1.11
C LYS A 227 7.63 6.28 -2.11
N GLY A 228 7.84 5.57 -3.20
CA GLY A 228 7.02 5.71 -4.40
C GLY A 228 6.10 4.53 -4.67
N VAL A 229 5.14 4.78 -5.54
CA VAL A 229 4.24 3.77 -6.10
C VAL A 229 4.00 4.03 -7.58
N ASN A 230 3.85 2.96 -8.37
CA ASN A 230 3.39 3.02 -9.75
C ASN A 230 1.87 3.11 -9.77
N ARG A 231 1.31 3.99 -10.61
CA ARG A 231 -0.13 4.21 -10.71
C ARG A 231 -0.59 4.24 -12.16
N HIS A 232 -1.57 3.41 -12.47
CA HIS A 232 -2.35 3.53 -13.68
C HIS A 232 -3.56 4.45 -13.50
N SER A 233 -3.89 5.26 -14.54
CA SER A 233 -5.13 6.05 -14.58
C SER A 233 -6.27 5.12 -14.98
N PHE A 234 -7.00 4.59 -13.98
CA PHE A 234 -7.96 3.51 -14.18
C PHE A 234 -9.04 3.46 -13.09
N HIS A 235 -10.26 3.07 -13.49
CA HIS A 235 -11.36 2.79 -12.58
C HIS A 235 -12.29 1.74 -13.19
N PRO A 236 -12.87 0.79 -12.42
CA PRO A 236 -13.67 -0.31 -12.97
C PRO A 236 -14.86 0.13 -13.83
N ASP A 237 -15.55 1.19 -13.44
CA ASP A 237 -16.76 1.66 -14.12
C ASP A 237 -16.44 2.61 -15.30
N GLY A 238 -15.34 3.33 -15.24
CA GLY A 238 -14.95 4.35 -16.23
C GLY A 238 -13.79 3.94 -17.14
N GLY A 239 -13.14 2.82 -16.87
CA GLY A 239 -11.90 2.48 -17.54
C GLY A 239 -10.86 3.58 -17.34
N ARG A 240 -10.32 4.10 -18.44
CA ARG A 240 -9.34 5.20 -18.41
C ARG A 240 -9.95 6.60 -18.28
N THR A 241 -11.27 6.72 -18.36
CA THR A 241 -11.94 7.99 -18.10
C THR A 241 -11.99 8.22 -16.59
N THR A 242 -11.11 9.08 -16.11
CA THR A 242 -11.01 9.46 -14.71
C THR A 242 -11.49 10.90 -14.51
N ASN A 243 -11.71 11.29 -13.26
CA ASN A 243 -12.15 12.63 -12.89
C ASN A 243 -11.27 13.22 -11.79
N LYS A 244 -11.49 14.49 -11.49
CA LYS A 244 -10.72 15.23 -10.50
C LYS A 244 -10.89 14.66 -9.10
N GLU A 245 -12.10 14.23 -8.74
CA GLU A 245 -12.43 13.67 -7.43
C GLU A 245 -11.66 12.38 -7.19
N LEU A 246 -11.63 11.47 -8.17
CA LEU A 246 -10.84 10.24 -8.09
C LEU A 246 -9.34 10.53 -7.98
N SER A 247 -8.84 11.52 -8.73
CA SER A 247 -7.44 11.92 -8.64
C SER A 247 -7.04 12.46 -7.28
N ILE A 248 -7.89 13.26 -6.66
CA ILE A 248 -7.68 13.75 -5.29
C ILE A 248 -7.73 12.59 -4.29
N GLN A 249 -8.70 11.68 -4.45
CA GLN A 249 -8.82 10.49 -3.59
C GLN A 249 -7.56 9.62 -3.68
N ASP A 250 -7.09 9.32 -4.89
CA ASP A 250 -5.87 8.54 -5.10
C ASP A 250 -4.66 9.21 -4.45
N ALA A 251 -4.47 10.51 -4.67
CA ALA A 251 -3.35 11.25 -4.08
C ALA A 251 -3.42 11.29 -2.55
N LEU A 252 -4.61 11.42 -1.96
CA LEU A 252 -4.81 11.37 -0.50
C LEU A 252 -4.51 10.00 0.07
N LEU A 253 -4.93 8.91 -0.57
CA LEU A 253 -4.64 7.55 -0.14
C LEU A 253 -3.14 7.24 -0.23
N ILE A 254 -2.47 7.69 -1.30
CA ILE A 254 -1.02 7.57 -1.44
C ILE A 254 -0.30 8.33 -0.30
N LYS A 255 -0.72 9.54 0.01
CA LYS A 255 -0.19 10.30 1.16
C LYS A 255 -0.47 9.61 2.50
N GLU A 256 -1.64 9.02 2.68
CA GLU A 256 -2.01 8.29 3.91
C GLU A 256 -1.12 7.07 4.15
N MET A 257 -0.59 6.45 3.09
CA MET A 257 0.43 5.40 3.18
C MET A 257 1.85 5.93 3.52
N ASN A 258 1.99 7.22 3.83
CA ASN A 258 3.28 7.89 4.05
C ASN A 258 4.21 7.87 2.82
N MET A 259 3.64 7.73 1.63
CA MET A 259 4.36 7.86 0.38
C MET A 259 4.59 9.33 0.03
N ASN A 260 5.65 9.60 -0.72
CA ASN A 260 5.99 10.94 -1.19
C ASN A 260 6.22 11.02 -2.70
N ALA A 261 6.07 9.92 -3.44
CA ALA A 261 6.36 9.88 -4.87
C ALA A 261 5.40 8.96 -5.64
N VAL A 262 5.16 9.29 -6.92
CA VAL A 262 4.36 8.50 -7.87
C VAL A 262 5.09 8.42 -9.20
N ARG A 263 4.98 7.29 -9.89
CA ARG A 263 5.35 7.09 -11.29
C ARG A 263 4.16 6.55 -12.06
N SER A 264 4.04 6.92 -13.33
CA SER A 264 3.09 6.30 -14.27
C SER A 264 3.80 5.88 -15.56
N HIS A 265 3.17 5.00 -16.36
CA HIS A 265 3.70 4.47 -17.62
C HIS A 265 3.33 5.32 -18.85
N TYR A 266 2.68 6.43 -18.62
CA TYR A 266 2.23 7.42 -19.63
C TYR A 266 1.80 8.70 -18.91
N PRO A 267 1.75 9.84 -19.62
CA PRO A 267 1.30 11.10 -19.04
C PRO A 267 -0.11 10.96 -18.42
N PRO A 268 -0.28 11.28 -17.15
CA PRO A 268 -1.55 11.13 -16.44
C PRO A 268 -2.54 12.22 -16.87
N ASP A 269 -3.74 12.19 -16.31
CA ASP A 269 -4.65 13.34 -16.38
C ASP A 269 -4.05 14.55 -15.64
N GLU A 270 -4.17 15.75 -16.21
CA GLU A 270 -3.61 16.98 -15.63
C GLU A 270 -4.11 17.22 -14.20
N HIS A 271 -5.39 16.91 -13.92
CA HIS A 271 -5.95 17.05 -12.57
C HIS A 271 -5.30 16.10 -11.53
N PHE A 272 -4.60 15.03 -11.97
CA PHE A 272 -3.79 14.22 -11.05
C PHE A 272 -2.47 14.91 -10.71
N LEU A 273 -1.81 15.52 -11.69
CA LEU A 273 -0.62 16.35 -11.45
C LEU A 273 -0.96 17.55 -10.55
N ASP A 274 -2.12 18.18 -10.77
CA ASP A 274 -2.65 19.23 -9.90
C ASP A 274 -2.83 18.78 -8.46
N ALA A 275 -3.31 17.54 -8.25
CA ALA A 275 -3.44 16.96 -6.93
C ALA A 275 -2.05 16.68 -6.31
N CYS A 276 -1.10 16.17 -7.09
CA CYS A 276 0.28 15.95 -6.66
C CYS A 276 0.96 17.26 -6.25
N ASP A 277 0.81 18.31 -7.05
CA ASP A 277 1.32 19.65 -6.72
C ASP A 277 0.79 20.15 -5.38
N SER A 278 -0.52 20.00 -5.17
CA SER A 278 -1.24 20.56 -4.01
C SER A 278 -1.03 19.76 -2.73
N LEU A 279 -0.85 18.44 -2.84
CA LEU A 279 -0.69 17.52 -1.71
C LEU A 279 0.78 17.16 -1.43
N GLY A 280 1.71 17.60 -2.27
CA GLY A 280 3.13 17.33 -2.07
C GLY A 280 3.51 15.89 -2.38
N LEU A 281 3.18 15.41 -3.57
CA LEU A 281 3.69 14.16 -4.11
C LEU A 281 4.69 14.47 -5.22
N LEU A 282 5.90 13.92 -5.13
CA LEU A 282 6.87 13.93 -6.20
C LEU A 282 6.35 13.10 -7.37
N TYR A 283 6.68 13.48 -8.60
CA TYR A 283 6.19 12.77 -9.77
C TYR A 283 7.30 12.45 -10.77
N ILE A 284 7.29 11.24 -11.31
CA ILE A 284 8.05 10.83 -12.48
C ILE A 284 7.06 10.70 -13.63
N ASP A 285 7.13 11.64 -14.59
CA ASP A 285 6.25 11.65 -15.74
C ASP A 285 6.91 10.93 -16.92
N GLU A 286 6.20 9.97 -17.53
CA GLU A 286 6.76 9.04 -18.48
C GLU A 286 6.15 9.17 -19.87
N LEU A 287 7.02 9.26 -20.88
CA LEU A 287 6.65 9.01 -22.27
C LEU A 287 6.28 7.54 -22.41
N ALA A 288 5.08 7.23 -22.85
CA ALA A 288 4.68 5.85 -23.04
C ALA A 288 5.63 5.10 -24.00
N GLY A 289 5.85 3.82 -23.70
CA GLY A 289 6.79 2.97 -24.43
C GLY A 289 7.03 1.67 -23.69
N TRP A 290 6.04 0.77 -23.67
CA TRP A 290 6.17 -0.48 -22.91
C TRP A 290 6.93 -1.53 -23.74
N GLN A 291 8.16 -1.85 -23.33
CA GLN A 291 9.08 -2.80 -23.97
C GLN A 291 9.39 -2.51 -25.46
N ASN A 292 8.73 -1.52 -26.05
CA ASN A 292 8.92 -1.10 -27.42
C ASN A 292 8.82 0.44 -27.52
N ALA A 293 9.73 1.04 -28.27
CA ALA A 293 9.79 2.49 -28.43
C ALA A 293 8.95 3.00 -29.60
N TYR A 294 8.58 4.27 -29.51
CA TYR A 294 8.13 5.01 -30.70
C TYR A 294 9.27 5.19 -31.71
N ASP A 295 8.95 5.28 -33.00
CA ASP A 295 9.88 5.80 -33.96
C ASP A 295 10.27 7.25 -33.64
N THR A 296 11.43 7.70 -34.15
CA THR A 296 11.97 9.01 -33.78
C THR A 296 11.09 10.19 -34.18
N VAL A 297 10.34 10.08 -35.30
CA VAL A 297 9.46 11.16 -35.77
C VAL A 297 8.27 11.31 -34.83
N THR A 298 7.58 10.21 -34.57
CA THR A 298 6.42 10.17 -33.67
C THR A 298 6.84 10.52 -32.24
N GLY A 299 7.87 9.85 -31.72
CA GLY A 299 8.37 10.09 -30.36
C GLY A 299 8.79 11.55 -30.14
N SER A 300 9.44 12.18 -31.12
CA SER A 300 9.83 13.59 -31.02
C SER A 300 8.63 14.53 -30.85
N LYS A 301 7.53 14.25 -31.56
CA LYS A 301 6.29 15.01 -31.43
C LYS A 301 5.66 14.82 -30.05
N LEU A 302 5.58 13.58 -29.59
CA LEU A 302 4.95 13.23 -28.33
C LEU A 302 5.74 13.74 -27.11
N VAL A 303 7.08 13.70 -27.14
CA VAL A 303 7.93 14.35 -26.12
C VAL A 303 7.62 15.84 -26.01
N LYS A 304 7.50 16.54 -27.16
CA LYS A 304 7.16 17.97 -27.17
C LYS A 304 5.78 18.20 -26.56
N GLU A 305 4.77 17.41 -26.93
CA GLU A 305 3.40 17.55 -26.44
C GLU A 305 3.31 17.28 -24.93
N MET A 306 3.96 16.24 -24.42
CA MET A 306 4.04 15.91 -23.00
C MET A 306 4.65 17.06 -22.20
N ILE A 307 5.86 17.49 -22.56
CA ILE A 307 6.56 18.53 -21.82
C ILE A 307 5.83 19.87 -21.92
N ALA A 308 5.30 20.25 -23.10
CA ALA A 308 4.55 21.49 -23.23
C ALA A 308 3.32 21.55 -22.31
N ARG A 309 2.66 20.41 -22.04
CA ARG A 309 1.56 20.32 -21.10
C ARG A 309 2.04 20.41 -19.65
N ASP A 310 3.10 19.65 -19.29
CA ASP A 310 3.39 19.28 -17.90
C ASP A 310 4.59 20.01 -17.28
N VAL A 311 5.34 20.80 -18.08
CA VAL A 311 6.60 21.45 -17.66
C VAL A 311 6.49 22.32 -16.40
N ASN A 312 5.30 22.89 -16.13
CA ASN A 312 5.09 23.84 -15.04
C ASN A 312 4.68 23.21 -13.71
N HIS A 313 4.41 21.89 -13.70
CA HIS A 313 4.07 21.18 -12.46
C HIS A 313 5.30 21.04 -11.55
N PRO A 314 5.30 21.65 -10.34
CA PRO A 314 6.42 21.53 -9.41
C PRO A 314 6.61 20.11 -8.88
N CYS A 315 5.58 19.28 -8.89
CA CYS A 315 5.67 17.88 -8.46
C CYS A 315 6.59 17.04 -9.35
N ILE A 316 6.73 17.37 -10.65
CA ILE A 316 7.58 16.61 -11.56
C ILE A 316 9.05 16.89 -11.24
N VAL A 317 9.78 15.84 -10.88
CA VAL A 317 11.20 15.92 -10.50
C VAL A 317 12.11 15.22 -11.50
N LEU A 318 11.60 14.24 -12.23
CA LEU A 318 12.30 13.48 -13.27
C LEU A 318 11.37 13.26 -14.46
N TRP A 319 11.95 13.17 -15.66
CA TRP A 319 11.27 12.67 -16.85
C TRP A 319 11.67 11.22 -17.09
N SER A 320 10.79 10.43 -17.69
CA SER A 320 11.05 9.07 -18.09
C SER A 320 10.79 8.84 -19.56
N ASN A 321 11.71 8.17 -20.23
CA ASN A 321 11.62 7.90 -21.67
C ASN A 321 11.29 6.41 -21.91
N GLY A 322 10.02 6.04 -21.66
CA GLY A 322 9.52 4.68 -21.85
C GLY A 322 9.84 3.72 -20.71
N ASN A 323 9.37 2.48 -20.83
CA ASN A 323 9.47 1.43 -19.84
C ASN A 323 10.11 0.16 -20.42
N GLU A 324 10.93 -0.54 -19.64
CA GLU A 324 11.44 -1.90 -19.91
C GLU A 324 12.00 -2.14 -21.32
N GLY A 325 12.83 -1.23 -21.81
CA GLY A 325 13.38 -1.28 -23.16
C GLY A 325 12.60 -0.44 -24.18
N GLY A 326 11.47 0.13 -23.79
CA GLY A 326 10.62 0.98 -24.63
C GLY A 326 11.11 2.41 -24.84
N TRP A 327 12.39 2.68 -24.65
CA TRP A 327 13.00 4.00 -24.82
C TRP A 327 13.62 4.18 -26.19
N ASN A 328 13.49 5.39 -26.75
CA ASN A 328 14.22 5.84 -27.93
C ASN A 328 15.23 6.92 -27.51
N MET A 329 16.49 6.55 -27.28
CA MET A 329 17.53 7.45 -26.80
C MET A 329 17.80 8.64 -27.74
N ALA A 330 17.43 8.54 -29.03
CA ALA A 330 17.54 9.66 -29.97
C ALA A 330 16.64 10.84 -29.60
N THR A 331 15.61 10.60 -28.76
CA THR A 331 14.67 11.64 -28.29
C THR A 331 15.10 12.28 -26.97
N ASP A 332 16.08 11.75 -26.21
CA ASP A 332 16.50 12.28 -24.90
C ASP A 332 16.85 13.76 -24.92
N LYS A 333 17.60 14.18 -25.95
CA LYS A 333 17.94 15.59 -26.16
C LYS A 333 16.74 16.53 -26.27
N LEU A 334 15.56 16.01 -26.62
CA LEU A 334 14.34 16.81 -26.78
C LEU A 334 13.71 17.13 -25.42
N PHE A 335 13.83 16.21 -24.44
CA PHE A 335 13.42 16.51 -23.06
C PHE A 335 14.17 17.75 -22.56
N TYR A 336 15.50 17.78 -22.66
CA TYR A 336 16.32 18.92 -22.26
C TYR A 336 16.10 20.18 -23.11
N ARG A 337 15.64 20.02 -24.35
CA ARG A 337 15.33 21.14 -25.23
C ARG A 337 14.02 21.83 -24.84
N TYR A 338 13.00 21.06 -24.49
CA TYR A 338 11.66 21.59 -24.20
C TYR A 338 11.44 21.87 -22.70
N ASP A 339 12.24 21.27 -21.83
CA ASP A 339 12.24 21.55 -20.39
C ASP A 339 13.36 22.56 -20.03
N PRO A 340 13.03 23.84 -19.76
CA PRO A 340 14.02 24.83 -19.38
C PRO A 340 14.65 24.56 -18.01
N GLN A 341 14.01 23.75 -17.14
CA GLN A 341 14.55 23.31 -15.86
C GLN A 341 15.61 22.21 -16.03
N ARG A 342 15.66 21.57 -17.21
CA ARG A 342 16.61 20.51 -17.59
C ARG A 342 16.60 19.34 -16.59
N ARG A 343 15.40 18.95 -16.14
CA ARG A 343 15.23 17.79 -15.27
C ARG A 343 15.80 16.54 -15.92
N HIS A 344 16.39 15.67 -15.09
CA HIS A 344 17.06 14.45 -15.57
C HIS A 344 16.06 13.47 -16.20
N VAL A 345 16.51 12.77 -17.27
CA VAL A 345 15.72 11.77 -18.02
C VAL A 345 16.19 10.39 -17.62
N ILE A 346 15.27 9.54 -17.18
CA ILE A 346 15.54 8.17 -16.80
C ILE A 346 15.02 7.17 -17.84
N HIS A 347 15.56 5.95 -17.77
CA HIS A 347 15.22 4.83 -18.64
C HIS A 347 14.84 3.61 -17.80
N PRO A 348 13.61 3.49 -17.30
CA PRO A 348 13.18 2.41 -16.43
C PRO A 348 13.47 1.04 -16.99
N TRP A 349 13.97 0.25 -16.28
CA TRP A 349 14.74 -0.89 -15.88
C TRP A 349 16.25 -0.82 -16.25
N ALA A 350 16.69 0.26 -16.89
CA ALA A 350 18.09 0.34 -17.33
C ALA A 350 19.07 0.73 -16.20
N ASP A 351 20.29 0.32 -16.40
CA ASP A 351 21.48 0.84 -15.75
C ASP A 351 22.14 1.84 -16.72
N PHE A 352 21.75 3.10 -16.63
CA PHE A 352 22.07 4.13 -17.63
C PHE A 352 22.32 5.50 -16.99
N ASP A 353 23.24 6.27 -17.54
CA ASP A 353 23.54 7.66 -17.17
C ASP A 353 23.71 7.90 -15.65
N GLU A 354 24.62 7.10 -15.03
CA GLU A 354 24.93 7.16 -13.59
C GLU A 354 23.75 6.79 -12.65
N LEU A 355 22.62 6.31 -13.19
CA LEU A 355 21.44 5.88 -12.47
C LEU A 355 21.09 4.42 -12.79
N ASP A 356 20.80 3.65 -11.78
CA ASP A 356 20.34 2.29 -11.85
C ASP A 356 18.86 2.22 -11.43
N THR A 357 17.99 1.96 -12.39
CA THR A 357 16.53 1.88 -12.21
C THR A 357 16.00 0.46 -12.28
N HIS A 358 16.82 -0.53 -11.95
CA HIS A 358 16.51 -1.95 -12.07
C HIS A 358 15.12 -2.33 -11.53
N HIS A 359 14.36 -3.10 -12.31
CA HIS A 359 13.07 -3.62 -11.88
C HIS A 359 13.20 -4.89 -11.06
N TYR A 360 12.40 -5.01 -10.04
CA TYR A 360 12.28 -6.18 -9.16
C TYR A 360 13.62 -6.74 -8.68
N PRO A 361 14.51 -5.91 -8.09
CA PRO A 361 15.77 -6.39 -7.59
C PRO A 361 15.56 -7.42 -6.47
N ALA A 362 16.38 -8.47 -6.45
CA ALA A 362 16.42 -9.36 -5.30
C ALA A 362 17.01 -8.64 -4.09
N TYR A 363 16.70 -9.10 -2.87
CA TYR A 363 17.22 -8.50 -1.63
C TYR A 363 18.74 -8.31 -1.62
N LEU A 364 19.48 -9.30 -2.12
CA LEU A 364 20.94 -9.24 -2.18
C LEU A 364 21.50 -8.44 -3.38
N THR A 365 20.69 -8.02 -4.32
CA THR A 365 21.13 -7.23 -5.48
C THR A 365 21.88 -5.97 -5.04
N GLY A 366 21.39 -5.29 -4.01
CA GLY A 366 22.02 -4.09 -3.48
C GLY A 366 23.41 -4.33 -2.84
N VAL A 367 23.74 -5.56 -2.42
CA VAL A 367 25.02 -5.84 -1.75
C VAL A 367 26.20 -5.56 -2.66
N GLY A 368 26.23 -6.19 -3.84
CA GLY A 368 27.32 -6.01 -4.80
C GLY A 368 27.35 -4.60 -5.39
N ARG A 369 26.21 -4.03 -5.71
CA ARG A 369 26.09 -2.67 -6.25
C ARG A 369 26.57 -1.62 -5.27
N PHE A 370 26.18 -1.71 -4.01
CA PHE A 370 26.55 -0.75 -2.98
C PHE A 370 27.99 -0.91 -2.51
N THR A 371 28.56 -2.11 -2.55
CA THR A 371 29.94 -2.35 -2.13
C THR A 371 30.94 -1.87 -3.18
N ASN A 372 30.65 -2.07 -4.47
CA ASN A 372 31.58 -1.79 -5.57
C ASN A 372 31.03 -0.77 -6.58
N GLY A 373 29.77 -0.40 -6.46
CA GLY A 373 29.08 0.51 -7.38
C GLY A 373 29.22 1.97 -6.95
N TYR A 374 28.99 2.83 -7.91
CA TYR A 374 29.00 4.28 -7.73
C TYR A 374 27.73 4.95 -8.29
N LYS A 375 26.79 4.17 -8.84
CA LYS A 375 25.58 4.68 -9.44
C LYS A 375 24.51 4.91 -8.38
N VAL A 376 23.72 5.95 -8.59
CA VAL A 376 22.51 6.18 -7.79
C VAL A 376 21.54 5.03 -8.06
N PHE A 377 21.02 4.41 -6.99
CA PHE A 377 20.12 3.26 -7.09
C PHE A 377 18.69 3.68 -6.74
N MET A 378 17.79 3.52 -7.69
CA MET A 378 16.36 3.88 -7.58
C MET A 378 15.53 2.91 -8.40
N PRO A 379 15.20 1.71 -7.89
CA PRO A 379 14.34 0.78 -8.62
C PRO A 379 12.98 1.42 -8.89
N THR A 380 12.66 1.57 -10.18
CA THR A 380 11.39 2.17 -10.62
C THR A 380 10.21 1.22 -10.54
N GLU A 381 10.48 -0.08 -10.31
CA GLU A 381 9.51 -1.07 -9.88
C GLU A 381 10.17 -2.07 -8.94
N PHE A 382 9.55 -2.33 -7.79
CA PHE A 382 10.00 -3.36 -6.88
C PHE A 382 8.86 -3.87 -5.99
N MET A 383 9.04 -5.06 -5.40
CA MET A 383 8.06 -5.67 -4.48
C MET A 383 6.66 -5.78 -5.10
N HIS A 384 6.57 -6.36 -6.29
CA HIS A 384 5.31 -6.62 -6.99
C HIS A 384 4.35 -7.42 -6.10
N GLY A 385 3.13 -6.94 -5.96
CA GLY A 385 2.14 -7.49 -5.06
C GLY A 385 1.63 -8.87 -5.41
N LEU A 386 1.67 -9.22 -6.68
CA LEU A 386 1.22 -10.49 -7.26
C LEU A 386 0.02 -11.12 -6.53
N TYR A 387 -1.15 -10.82 -7.01
CA TYR A 387 -2.37 -11.61 -6.89
C TYR A 387 -2.91 -11.93 -5.47
N ASP A 388 -2.31 -11.49 -4.41
CA ASP A 388 -2.82 -11.70 -3.04
C ASP A 388 -2.18 -10.76 -2.03
N GLN A 389 -2.21 -9.45 -2.33
CA GLN A 389 -1.84 -8.44 -1.36
C GLN A 389 -0.44 -8.64 -0.76
N GLY A 390 0.48 -9.14 -1.60
CA GLY A 390 1.88 -9.38 -1.20
C GLY A 390 2.69 -8.12 -0.95
N HIS A 391 2.16 -6.94 -1.25
CA HIS A 391 2.81 -5.67 -0.94
C HIS A 391 3.04 -5.52 0.56
N GLY A 392 4.11 -4.86 0.91
CA GLY A 392 4.54 -4.73 2.28
C GLY A 392 5.15 -6.01 2.87
N ALA A 393 4.95 -7.16 2.24
CA ALA A 393 5.56 -8.41 2.66
C ALA A 393 7.07 -8.40 2.37
N GLY A 394 7.88 -8.36 3.42
CA GLY A 394 9.34 -8.21 3.31
C GLY A 394 9.82 -6.81 2.98
N LEU A 395 8.95 -5.82 2.81
CA LEU A 395 9.33 -4.43 2.53
C LEU A 395 10.25 -3.87 3.62
N GLU A 396 10.04 -4.21 4.88
CA GLU A 396 10.88 -3.73 5.98
C GLU A 396 12.34 -4.15 5.80
N ASP A 397 12.59 -5.41 5.38
CA ASP A 397 13.94 -5.91 5.07
C ASP A 397 14.58 -5.14 3.92
N PHE A 398 13.86 -5.02 2.79
CA PHE A 398 14.36 -4.31 1.60
C PHE A 398 14.63 -2.84 1.92
N TRP A 399 13.68 -2.18 2.59
CA TRP A 399 13.81 -0.77 2.92
C TRP A 399 14.97 -0.49 3.89
N ALA A 400 15.09 -1.29 4.94
CA ALA A 400 16.21 -1.19 5.88
C ALA A 400 17.56 -1.42 5.18
N ARG A 401 17.62 -2.40 4.26
CA ARG A 401 18.84 -2.71 3.50
C ARG A 401 19.24 -1.58 2.58
N TYR A 402 18.28 -1.04 1.81
CA TYR A 402 18.57 -0.05 0.79
C TYR A 402 18.83 1.33 1.39
N THR A 403 18.06 1.75 2.37
CA THR A 403 18.25 3.07 3.04
C THR A 403 19.54 3.15 3.86
N ALA A 404 20.16 2.02 4.20
CA ALA A 404 21.47 2.01 4.83
C ALA A 404 22.60 2.48 3.91
N HIS A 405 22.36 2.58 2.61
CA HIS A 405 23.36 2.99 1.64
C HIS A 405 23.12 4.42 1.12
N PRO A 406 24.16 5.27 1.10
CA PRO A 406 24.02 6.67 0.71
C PRO A 406 23.66 6.90 -0.76
N LEU A 407 23.84 5.93 -1.65
CA LEU A 407 23.45 6.04 -3.07
C LEU A 407 21.99 5.68 -3.34
N PHE A 408 21.23 5.26 -2.33
CA PHE A 408 19.82 4.94 -2.52
C PHE A 408 18.95 6.21 -2.60
N ALA A 409 18.23 6.37 -3.69
CA ALA A 409 17.35 7.52 -3.93
C ALA A 409 15.85 7.18 -3.78
N GLY A 410 15.53 5.98 -3.27
CA GLY A 410 14.15 5.52 -3.11
C GLY A 410 13.77 4.43 -4.10
N GLY A 411 12.48 4.06 -4.14
CA GLY A 411 11.94 3.05 -5.04
C GLY A 411 10.43 3.12 -5.14
N PHE A 412 9.87 2.48 -6.17
CA PHE A 412 8.45 2.55 -6.50
C PHE A 412 7.82 1.16 -6.47
N LEU A 413 6.84 0.96 -5.57
CA LEU A 413 6.10 -0.30 -5.47
C LEU A 413 5.24 -0.53 -6.72
N TRP A 414 5.12 -1.75 -7.17
CA TRP A 414 4.16 -2.18 -8.18
C TRP A 414 3.02 -2.95 -7.50
N ALA A 415 1.77 -2.49 -7.51
CA ALA A 415 1.28 -1.22 -8.01
C ALA A 415 0.32 -0.58 -6.99
N TYR A 416 -0.29 0.58 -7.33
CA TYR A 416 -1.15 1.33 -6.41
C TYR A 416 -2.48 0.63 -6.18
N SER A 417 -3.19 0.28 -7.25
CA SER A 417 -4.53 -0.32 -7.16
C SER A 417 -4.67 -1.53 -8.05
N ASP A 418 -5.46 -2.48 -7.60
CA ASP A 418 -5.96 -3.55 -8.46
C ASP A 418 -6.64 -2.96 -9.69
N GLU A 419 -6.42 -3.58 -10.84
CA GLU A 419 -7.09 -3.22 -12.08
C GLU A 419 -8.20 -4.23 -12.40
N ALA A 420 -9.42 -3.75 -12.51
CA ALA A 420 -10.56 -4.55 -12.93
C ALA A 420 -11.52 -3.73 -13.79
N VAL A 421 -12.18 -4.35 -14.73
CA VAL A 421 -13.23 -3.73 -15.55
C VAL A 421 -14.58 -4.33 -15.20
N ARG A 422 -15.55 -3.49 -14.92
CA ARG A 422 -16.93 -3.95 -14.79
C ARG A 422 -17.48 -4.30 -16.18
N ARG A 423 -17.70 -5.56 -16.42
CA ARG A 423 -18.20 -6.11 -17.68
C ARG A 423 -19.73 -5.97 -17.76
N THR A 424 -20.20 -4.88 -18.38
CA THR A 424 -21.64 -4.67 -18.60
C THR A 424 -22.29 -5.71 -19.53
N ASP A 425 -21.49 -6.32 -20.40
CA ASP A 425 -21.87 -7.41 -21.28
C ASP A 425 -21.90 -8.80 -20.60
N CYS A 426 -21.35 -8.89 -19.38
CA CYS A 426 -21.29 -10.11 -18.56
C CYS A 426 -21.95 -9.92 -17.19
N ASN A 427 -23.13 -9.33 -17.13
CA ASN A 427 -23.93 -9.12 -15.91
C ASN A 427 -23.21 -8.29 -14.80
N GLY A 428 -22.28 -7.42 -15.20
CA GLY A 428 -21.59 -6.51 -14.27
C GLY A 428 -20.50 -7.17 -13.40
N ILE A 429 -20.02 -8.35 -13.78
CA ILE A 429 -18.88 -8.95 -13.08
C ILE A 429 -17.65 -8.07 -13.21
N LEU A 430 -16.79 -8.11 -12.20
CA LEU A 430 -15.46 -7.51 -12.26
C LEU A 430 -14.53 -8.49 -12.99
N ASP A 431 -14.03 -8.07 -14.14
CA ASP A 431 -13.04 -8.78 -14.92
C ASP A 431 -11.66 -8.22 -14.60
N SER A 432 -10.87 -8.99 -13.88
CA SER A 432 -9.49 -8.67 -13.47
C SER A 432 -8.45 -9.48 -14.26
N GLU A 433 -8.86 -10.04 -15.40
CA GLU A 433 -8.03 -10.99 -16.14
C GLU A 433 -7.61 -12.16 -15.22
N ASP A 434 -8.61 -12.83 -14.66
CA ASP A 434 -8.48 -13.80 -13.57
C ASP A 434 -7.83 -13.15 -12.33
N TYR A 435 -6.51 -13.25 -12.18
CA TYR A 435 -5.73 -12.66 -11.06
C TYR A 435 -4.43 -12.01 -11.55
N ASN A 436 -4.33 -11.66 -12.80
CA ASN A 436 -3.15 -10.95 -13.31
C ASN A 436 -3.16 -9.48 -12.90
N ALA A 437 -4.34 -8.88 -12.78
CA ALA A 437 -4.53 -7.50 -12.46
C ALA A 437 -4.79 -7.15 -10.96
N PRO A 438 -5.09 -8.10 -10.03
CA PRO A 438 -5.11 -7.80 -8.60
C PRO A 438 -3.70 -7.83 -8.01
N ASP A 439 -2.94 -6.80 -8.26
CA ASP A 439 -1.57 -6.61 -7.80
C ASP A 439 -1.37 -5.27 -7.08
N GLY A 440 -2.47 -4.61 -6.73
CA GLY A 440 -2.54 -3.33 -6.05
C GLY A 440 -2.35 -3.40 -4.54
N ILE A 441 -2.09 -2.24 -3.94
CA ILE A 441 -2.07 -2.01 -2.49
C ILE A 441 -3.49 -1.69 -1.98
N VAL A 442 -4.33 -1.19 -2.87
CA VAL A 442 -5.75 -0.98 -2.66
C VAL A 442 -6.55 -1.71 -3.71
N GLY A 443 -7.75 -2.14 -3.38
CA GLY A 443 -8.67 -2.77 -4.30
C GLY A 443 -9.11 -1.85 -5.45
N PRO A 444 -9.86 -2.41 -6.44
CA PRO A 444 -10.22 -1.67 -7.66
C PRO A 444 -11.11 -0.44 -7.40
N TYR A 445 -11.91 -0.44 -6.33
CA TYR A 445 -12.69 0.71 -5.88
C TYR A 445 -12.03 1.51 -4.76
N ARG A 446 -10.70 1.34 -4.56
CA ARG A 446 -9.86 2.02 -3.55
C ARG A 446 -10.08 1.52 -2.12
N GLU A 447 -10.54 0.29 -1.96
CA GLU A 447 -10.63 -0.37 -0.67
C GLU A 447 -9.22 -0.59 -0.11
N LYS A 448 -9.04 -0.24 1.16
CA LYS A 448 -7.75 -0.41 1.83
C LYS A 448 -7.53 -1.87 2.20
N GLU A 449 -6.50 -2.47 1.68
CA GLU A 449 -6.12 -3.84 1.97
C GLU A 449 -5.07 -3.94 3.09
N GLY A 450 -4.72 -5.14 3.52
CA GLY A 450 -3.74 -5.33 4.59
C GLY A 450 -2.36 -4.75 4.27
N SER A 451 -1.97 -4.80 2.99
CA SER A 451 -0.75 -4.18 2.47
C SER A 451 -0.71 -2.66 2.66
N PHE A 452 -1.83 -1.97 2.57
CA PHE A 452 -1.93 -0.52 2.81
C PHE A 452 -1.38 -0.12 4.18
N TYR A 453 -1.79 -0.83 5.22
CA TYR A 453 -1.39 -0.54 6.59
C TYR A 453 0.05 -0.94 6.88
N SER A 454 0.52 -2.02 6.24
CA SER A 454 1.92 -2.45 6.35
C SER A 454 2.87 -1.42 5.73
N VAL A 455 2.59 -0.95 4.52
CA VAL A 455 3.36 0.09 3.86
C VAL A 455 3.35 1.39 4.67
N ARG A 456 2.16 1.80 5.13
CA ARG A 456 1.99 2.99 5.97
C ARG A 456 2.87 2.97 7.21
N GLU A 457 2.94 1.83 7.92
CA GLU A 457 3.78 1.71 9.11
C GLU A 457 5.27 1.69 8.78
N ILE A 458 5.69 0.90 7.78
CA ILE A 458 7.10 0.75 7.39
C ILE A 458 7.65 2.10 6.93
N TRP A 459 6.87 2.87 6.18
CA TRP A 459 7.25 4.18 5.65
C TRP A 459 6.85 5.36 6.52
N SER A 460 6.43 5.12 7.76
CA SER A 460 6.12 6.20 8.70
C SER A 460 7.28 7.20 8.80
N PRO A 461 6.98 8.51 8.74
CA PRO A 461 7.99 9.56 8.89
C PRO A 461 8.46 9.73 10.35
N ILE A 462 7.73 9.15 11.30
CA ILE A 462 8.13 9.07 12.71
C ILE A 462 8.32 7.60 13.05
N LYS A 463 9.57 7.15 13.10
CA LYS A 463 9.86 5.73 13.39
C LYS A 463 10.07 5.54 14.88
N ILE A 464 9.19 4.80 15.51
CA ILE A 464 9.41 4.30 16.86
C ILE A 464 10.37 3.10 16.74
N LYS A 465 11.52 3.18 17.41
CA LYS A 465 12.49 2.06 17.45
C LYS A 465 11.89 0.87 18.20
N PRO A 466 12.41 -0.35 18.01
CA PRO A 466 11.91 -1.52 18.72
C PRO A 466 11.76 -1.25 20.22
N LEU A 467 10.60 -1.51 20.75
CA LEU A 467 10.24 -1.28 22.15
C LEU A 467 9.63 -2.55 22.73
N GLN A 468 10.11 -2.95 23.89
CA GLN A 468 9.54 -3.99 24.71
C GLN A 468 9.23 -3.43 26.08
N LEU A 469 8.00 -3.62 26.53
CA LEU A 469 7.56 -3.18 27.87
C LEU A 469 7.99 -4.22 28.90
N THR A 470 8.89 -3.82 29.76
CA THR A 470 9.32 -4.60 30.93
C THR A 470 8.93 -3.88 32.20
N PRO A 471 8.86 -4.53 33.37
CA PRO A 471 8.56 -3.85 34.64
C PRO A 471 9.47 -2.66 34.95
N SER A 472 10.67 -2.61 34.37
CA SER A 472 11.61 -1.50 34.49
C SER A 472 11.40 -0.37 33.47
N PHE A 473 10.49 -0.51 32.52
CA PHE A 473 10.20 0.53 31.52
C PHE A 473 9.70 1.79 32.22
N ASN A 474 10.39 2.89 32.00
CA ASN A 474 10.16 4.17 32.68
C ASN A 474 9.48 5.24 31.80
N GLY A 475 8.84 4.83 30.70
CA GLY A 475 8.16 5.74 29.78
C GLY A 475 9.05 6.33 28.69
N ARG A 476 10.37 6.05 28.69
CA ARG A 476 11.31 6.59 27.67
C ARG A 476 11.58 5.57 26.56
N PHE A 477 11.48 6.01 25.32
CA PHE A 477 11.75 5.19 24.15
C PHE A 477 12.35 6.02 23.01
N LEU A 478 13.07 5.36 22.10
CA LEU A 478 13.74 6.02 21.00
C LEU A 478 12.78 6.24 19.83
N VAL A 479 12.83 7.44 19.25
CA VAL A 479 12.17 7.81 18.00
C VAL A 479 13.20 8.37 17.02
N GLU A 480 12.98 8.14 15.73
CA GLU A 480 13.79 8.66 14.64
C GLU A 480 12.92 9.54 13.74
N ASN A 481 13.42 10.72 13.41
CA ASN A 481 12.78 11.59 12.42
C ASN A 481 13.17 11.17 11.00
N ARG A 482 12.20 10.67 10.24
CA ARG A 482 12.34 10.25 8.84
C ARG A 482 11.65 11.19 7.85
N TYR A 483 11.20 12.36 8.31
CA TYR A 483 10.86 13.46 7.43
C TYR A 483 12.11 13.93 6.68
N LEU A 484 11.92 14.62 5.57
CA LEU A 484 13.01 15.21 4.79
C LEU A 484 13.20 16.69 5.08
N PHE A 485 12.13 17.40 5.49
CA PHE A 485 12.11 18.86 5.65
C PHE A 485 11.52 19.31 6.98
N THR A 486 10.95 18.41 7.78
CA THR A 486 10.16 18.75 8.98
C THR A 486 10.88 18.37 10.25
N ASN A 487 10.99 19.32 11.20
CA ASN A 487 11.44 19.03 12.57
C ASN A 487 10.30 18.40 13.37
N LEU A 488 10.58 17.39 14.22
CA LEU A 488 9.56 16.69 15.02
C LEU A 488 8.84 17.59 16.04
N LYS A 489 9.38 18.79 16.38
CA LYS A 489 8.66 19.77 17.20
C LYS A 489 7.34 20.24 16.58
N GLU A 490 7.18 20.10 15.27
CA GLU A 490 5.97 20.44 14.53
C GLU A 490 4.93 19.29 14.53
N CYS A 491 5.30 18.12 15.04
CA CYS A 491 4.47 16.94 15.15
C CYS A 491 4.01 16.71 16.59
N SER A 492 3.13 15.75 16.80
CA SER A 492 2.70 15.36 18.14
C SER A 492 2.57 13.84 18.26
N MET A 493 2.55 13.34 19.49
CA MET A 493 2.33 11.93 19.77
C MET A 493 1.43 11.77 20.99
N ARG A 494 0.53 10.79 20.95
CA ARG A 494 -0.37 10.42 22.06
C ARG A 494 -0.10 8.99 22.49
N TYR A 495 -0.45 8.69 23.74
CA TYR A 495 -0.48 7.32 24.24
C TYR A 495 -1.84 6.98 24.83
N ARG A 496 -2.18 5.72 24.83
CA ARG A 496 -3.30 5.12 25.57
C ARG A 496 -2.85 3.81 26.20
N VAL A 497 -3.22 3.60 27.44
CA VAL A 497 -3.12 2.30 28.11
C VAL A 497 -4.50 1.68 28.07
N LEU A 498 -4.61 0.54 27.40
CA LEU A 498 -5.86 -0.14 27.10
C LEU A 498 -5.97 -1.42 27.92
N SER A 499 -7.17 -1.72 28.41
CA SER A 499 -7.51 -3.02 29.02
C SER A 499 -8.66 -3.66 28.24
N TYR A 500 -8.52 -4.93 27.95
CA TYR A 500 -9.46 -5.68 27.13
C TYR A 500 -10.21 -6.74 27.95
N PRO A 501 -11.56 -6.85 27.80
CA PRO A 501 -12.32 -7.90 28.44
C PRO A 501 -12.13 -9.23 27.74
N SER A 502 -12.24 -10.31 28.52
CA SER A 502 -12.36 -11.67 28.03
C SER A 502 -13.83 -12.03 27.79
N PRO A 503 -14.15 -12.93 26.83
CA PRO A 503 -15.48 -13.53 26.73
C PRO A 503 -15.96 -14.24 28.01
N LEU A 504 -15.06 -14.62 28.93
CA LEU A 504 -15.41 -15.15 30.25
C LEU A 504 -15.98 -14.09 31.21
N GLN A 505 -15.87 -12.80 30.87
CA GLN A 505 -16.40 -11.67 31.64
C GLN A 505 -17.69 -11.14 31.01
N SER A 506 -18.54 -10.52 31.83
CA SER A 506 -19.77 -9.90 31.36
C SER A 506 -19.56 -8.60 30.58
N ARG A 507 -18.36 -8.02 30.63
CA ARG A 507 -18.00 -6.78 29.94
C ARG A 507 -17.65 -7.05 28.44
N ALA A 508 -18.28 -6.31 27.53
CA ALA A 508 -18.15 -6.53 26.09
C ALA A 508 -17.04 -5.72 25.43
N GLU A 509 -16.65 -4.57 26.00
CA GLU A 509 -15.72 -3.62 25.36
C GLU A 509 -14.47 -3.35 26.19
N GLY A 510 -13.38 -3.03 25.52
CA GLY A 510 -12.16 -2.56 26.14
C GLY A 510 -12.35 -1.17 26.79
N CYS A 511 -11.49 -0.82 27.73
CA CYS A 511 -11.48 0.49 28.32
C CYS A 511 -10.09 1.11 28.28
N THR A 512 -10.06 2.43 28.25
CA THR A 512 -8.83 3.20 28.46
C THR A 512 -8.58 3.32 29.96
N VAL A 513 -7.47 2.75 30.40
CA VAL A 513 -6.99 2.84 31.79
C VAL A 513 -6.36 4.21 32.04
N ASP A 514 -5.65 4.71 31.04
CA ASP A 514 -5.02 6.02 31.04
C ASP A 514 -4.69 6.49 29.61
N SER A 515 -4.56 7.80 29.40
CA SER A 515 -4.18 8.38 28.14
C SER A 515 -3.56 9.75 28.31
N GLY A 516 -2.72 10.15 27.37
CA GLY A 516 -2.10 11.47 27.41
C GLY A 516 -1.18 11.75 26.22
N ARG A 517 -0.42 12.82 26.36
CA ARG A 517 0.57 13.22 25.37
C ARG A 517 1.92 12.59 25.68
N VAL A 518 2.66 12.31 24.63
CA VAL A 518 4.08 11.93 24.67
C VAL A 518 4.91 13.18 24.41
N ASN A 519 5.91 13.42 25.23
CA ASN A 519 6.88 14.49 24.98
C ASN A 519 7.83 14.04 23.86
N LEU A 520 7.69 14.64 22.69
CA LEU A 520 8.58 14.42 21.56
C LEU A 520 9.80 15.34 21.66
N PRO A 521 10.99 14.83 21.33
CA PRO A 521 12.19 15.68 21.20
C PRO A 521 12.12 16.52 19.91
N ALA A 522 12.74 17.69 19.93
CA ALA A 522 12.92 18.53 18.75
C ALA A 522 14.07 17.95 17.89
N LEU A 523 13.74 17.05 16.98
CA LEU A 523 14.70 16.38 16.11
C LEU A 523 14.64 16.94 14.68
N GLU A 524 15.79 17.26 14.13
CA GLU A 524 15.92 17.54 12.71
C GLU A 524 15.79 16.24 11.88
N PRO A 525 15.53 16.31 10.56
CA PRO A 525 15.52 15.15 9.69
C PRO A 525 16.76 14.26 9.83
N GLY A 526 16.54 12.96 9.98
CA GLY A 526 17.58 11.95 10.16
C GLY A 526 18.07 11.76 11.61
N GLU A 527 17.68 12.63 12.56
CA GLU A 527 18.10 12.51 13.95
C GLU A 527 17.26 11.48 14.73
N THR A 528 17.87 10.94 15.77
CA THR A 528 17.24 10.02 16.73
C THR A 528 17.34 10.59 18.14
N GLY A 529 16.27 10.48 18.92
CA GLY A 529 16.21 10.97 20.30
C GLY A 529 15.16 10.26 21.13
N TYR A 530 15.12 10.58 22.43
CA TYR A 530 14.18 9.96 23.35
C TYR A 530 12.86 10.73 23.40
N ALA A 531 11.77 10.06 23.12
CA ALA A 531 10.43 10.46 23.50
C ALA A 531 10.12 9.98 24.93
N CYS A 532 9.19 10.65 25.62
CA CYS A 532 8.89 10.34 27.01
C CYS A 532 7.38 10.44 27.30
N ILE A 533 6.85 9.39 27.91
CA ILE A 533 5.55 9.40 28.58
C ILE A 533 5.79 9.76 30.05
N ALA A 534 5.67 11.03 30.37
CA ALA A 534 6.04 11.55 31.70
C ALA A 534 5.30 10.86 32.87
N ALA A 535 4.05 10.44 32.66
CA ALA A 535 3.29 9.70 33.68
C ALA A 535 3.99 8.41 34.15
N TRP A 536 4.77 7.74 33.29
CA TRP A 536 5.46 6.49 33.60
C TRP A 536 6.75 6.69 34.41
N GLU A 537 7.21 7.92 34.58
CA GLU A 537 8.32 8.24 35.49
C GLU A 537 7.91 8.03 36.97
N ASN A 538 6.60 8.18 37.27
CA ASN A 538 6.07 7.91 38.61
C ASN A 538 5.90 6.37 38.82
N PRO A 539 6.58 5.77 39.84
CA PRO A 539 6.52 4.33 40.08
C PRO A 539 5.12 3.80 40.38
N GLU A 540 4.30 4.55 41.13
CA GLU A 540 2.94 4.13 41.48
C GLU A 540 2.01 4.08 40.27
N ILE A 541 2.12 5.07 39.38
CA ILE A 541 1.38 5.11 38.10
C ILE A 541 1.85 3.97 37.20
N ARG A 542 3.13 3.73 37.12
CA ARG A 542 3.71 2.64 36.34
C ARG A 542 3.21 1.28 36.82
N GLU A 543 3.20 1.02 38.14
CA GLU A 543 2.65 -0.20 38.73
C GLU A 543 1.17 -0.38 38.38
N LYS A 544 0.39 0.71 38.43
CA LYS A 544 -1.01 0.68 38.03
C LYS A 544 -1.16 0.28 36.56
N PHE A 545 -0.30 0.75 35.69
CA PHE A 545 -0.38 0.41 34.25
C PHE A 545 -0.05 -1.05 34.01
N PHE A 546 0.99 -1.57 34.66
CA PHE A 546 1.34 -3.00 34.56
C PHE A 546 0.32 -3.93 35.22
N SER A 547 -0.42 -3.48 36.22
CA SER A 547 -1.42 -4.30 36.91
C SER A 547 -2.82 -4.22 36.29
N LYS A 548 -3.15 -3.19 35.51
CA LYS A 548 -4.51 -2.95 34.97
C LYS A 548 -4.58 -2.81 33.47
N GLY A 549 -3.45 -2.61 32.81
CA GLY A 549 -3.38 -2.44 31.37
C GLY A 549 -2.93 -3.72 30.67
N ASP A 550 -3.49 -3.98 29.51
CA ASP A 550 -3.10 -5.09 28.64
C ASP A 550 -2.18 -4.63 27.50
N VAL A 551 -2.38 -3.40 27.02
CA VAL A 551 -1.68 -2.86 25.86
C VAL A 551 -1.38 -1.38 26.02
N LEU A 552 -0.16 -0.97 25.66
CA LEU A 552 0.21 0.42 25.41
C LEU A 552 0.05 0.70 23.92
N GLU A 553 -0.75 1.69 23.57
CA GLU A 553 -0.86 2.23 22.23
C GLU A 553 -0.12 3.57 22.12
N LEU A 554 0.66 3.74 21.06
CA LEU A 554 1.34 4.97 20.69
C LEU A 554 0.84 5.42 19.31
N GLU A 555 0.36 6.67 19.21
CA GLU A 555 -0.11 7.25 17.97
C GLU A 555 0.70 8.51 17.66
N ALA A 556 1.43 8.47 16.54
CA ALA A 556 2.16 9.60 16.00
C ALA A 556 1.29 10.40 15.02
N ILE A 557 1.28 11.71 15.16
CA ILE A 557 0.44 12.64 14.41
C ILE A 557 1.36 13.60 13.63
N GLY A 558 1.18 13.66 12.33
CA GLY A 558 1.96 14.48 11.41
C GLY A 558 1.54 15.95 11.36
N LEU A 559 2.13 16.69 10.42
CA LEU A 559 1.90 18.11 10.21
C LEU A 559 0.44 18.49 9.93
N ASP A 560 -0.27 17.64 9.23
CA ASP A 560 -1.67 17.84 8.84
C ASP A 560 -2.68 17.44 9.94
N GLY A 561 -2.17 17.12 11.13
CA GLY A 561 -2.99 16.67 12.26
C GLY A 561 -3.52 15.23 12.13
N LYS A 562 -3.13 14.50 11.10
CA LYS A 562 -3.53 13.10 10.89
C LYS A 562 -2.53 12.14 11.49
N SER A 563 -3.04 10.96 11.86
CA SER A 563 -2.19 9.86 12.30
C SER A 563 -1.30 9.37 11.16
N VAL A 564 0.02 9.37 11.36
CA VAL A 564 1.01 8.80 10.44
C VAL A 564 1.44 7.40 10.83
N CYS A 565 1.27 7.04 12.11
CA CYS A 565 1.61 5.73 12.64
C CYS A 565 0.85 5.46 13.93
N THR A 566 0.31 4.25 14.06
CA THR A 566 -0.22 3.73 15.33
C THR A 566 0.46 2.42 15.63
N ARG A 567 1.06 2.29 16.81
CA ARG A 567 1.71 1.06 17.27
C ARG A 567 1.21 0.66 18.63
N THR A 568 1.04 -0.64 18.81
CA THR A 568 0.60 -1.23 20.07
C THR A 568 1.66 -2.18 20.60
N TYR A 569 1.84 -2.14 21.91
CA TYR A 569 2.82 -2.96 22.63
C TYR A 569 2.13 -3.69 23.77
N PRO A 570 2.28 -5.01 23.89
CA PRO A 570 1.65 -5.78 24.97
C PRO A 570 2.28 -5.41 26.32
N ILE A 571 1.44 -5.17 27.32
CA ILE A 571 1.80 -5.08 28.74
C ILE A 571 1.62 -6.45 29.36
N SER A 572 0.45 -7.08 29.16
CA SER A 572 0.20 -8.48 29.48
C SER A 572 0.36 -9.35 28.23
N PHE A 573 0.91 -10.53 28.37
CA PHE A 573 1.01 -11.52 27.30
C PHE A 573 -0.13 -12.53 27.38
N ALA A 574 -0.37 -13.28 26.31
CA ALA A 574 -1.52 -14.18 26.21
C ALA A 574 -1.64 -15.14 27.38
N LYS A 575 -0.52 -15.72 27.84
CA LYS A 575 -0.49 -16.63 28.97
C LYS A 575 -0.91 -15.96 30.28
N SER A 576 -0.28 -14.84 30.65
CA SER A 576 -0.60 -14.13 31.89
C SER A 576 -2.02 -13.58 31.87
N TYR A 577 -2.44 -13.04 30.72
CA TYR A 577 -3.81 -12.58 30.52
C TYR A 577 -4.82 -13.71 30.72
N PHE A 578 -4.60 -14.90 30.12
CA PHE A 578 -5.49 -16.06 30.30
C PHE A 578 -5.54 -16.52 31.74
N GLU A 579 -4.40 -16.62 32.44
CA GLU A 579 -4.34 -17.03 33.85
C GLU A 579 -5.13 -16.09 34.76
N GLU A 580 -5.06 -14.79 34.51
CA GLU A 580 -5.85 -13.79 35.24
C GLU A 580 -7.35 -13.94 34.96
N GLN A 581 -7.72 -14.09 33.67
CA GLN A 581 -9.12 -14.31 33.30
C GLN A 581 -9.68 -15.60 33.90
N LEU A 582 -8.88 -16.67 33.93
CA LEU A 582 -9.25 -17.96 34.52
C LEU A 582 -9.46 -17.83 36.00
N ALA A 583 -8.64 -17.07 36.72
CA ALA A 583 -8.80 -16.82 38.16
C ALA A 583 -10.09 -16.03 38.46
N SER A 584 -10.59 -15.24 37.52
CA SER A 584 -11.84 -14.47 37.67
C SER A 584 -13.10 -15.26 37.29
N LEU A 585 -12.96 -16.45 36.71
CA LEU A 585 -14.09 -17.26 36.28
C LEU A 585 -14.94 -17.76 37.46
N LYS A 586 -16.20 -17.32 37.52
CA LYS A 586 -17.15 -17.63 38.58
C LYS A 586 -18.01 -18.87 38.32
N ARG A 587 -17.89 -19.46 37.11
CA ARG A 587 -18.66 -20.66 36.76
C ARG A 587 -18.14 -21.86 37.52
N THR A 588 -19.04 -22.67 38.06
CA THR A 588 -18.73 -23.85 38.85
C THR A 588 -19.50 -25.08 38.35
N GLY A 589 -19.07 -26.27 38.70
CA GLY A 589 -19.73 -27.53 38.40
C GLY A 589 -19.51 -28.52 39.53
N LYS A 590 -20.30 -29.58 39.56
CA LYS A 590 -20.28 -30.61 40.63
C LYS A 590 -19.09 -31.55 40.52
N GLY A 591 -18.45 -31.62 39.38
CA GLY A 591 -17.33 -32.51 39.10
C GLY A 591 -17.37 -33.02 37.66
N CYS A 592 -16.33 -33.73 37.28
CA CYS A 592 -16.23 -34.37 35.95
C CYS A 592 -16.37 -35.89 36.10
N CYS A 593 -16.53 -36.59 35.00
CA CYS A 593 -16.42 -38.03 34.90
C CYS A 593 -15.70 -38.44 33.62
N VAL A 594 -15.23 -39.68 33.61
CA VAL A 594 -14.63 -40.34 32.43
C VAL A 594 -15.48 -41.54 32.08
N ASN A 595 -15.97 -41.59 30.84
CA ASN A 595 -16.68 -42.75 30.32
C ASN A 595 -15.85 -43.41 29.22
N GLU A 596 -15.56 -44.68 29.37
CA GLU A 596 -14.76 -45.43 28.40
C GLU A 596 -15.62 -46.42 27.62
N ALA A 597 -15.56 -46.38 26.30
CA ALA A 597 -16.16 -47.35 25.40
C ALA A 597 -15.07 -47.96 24.48
N ASP A 598 -15.39 -48.96 23.72
CA ASP A 598 -14.42 -49.68 22.85
C ASP A 598 -13.68 -48.76 21.88
N SER A 599 -14.37 -47.80 21.29
CA SER A 599 -13.82 -46.89 20.28
C SER A 599 -13.60 -45.45 20.74
N LEU A 600 -14.22 -45.06 21.86
CA LEU A 600 -14.25 -43.68 22.34
C LEU A 600 -13.91 -43.58 23.83
N ILE A 601 -13.30 -42.48 24.22
CA ILE A 601 -13.19 -42.02 25.60
C ILE A 601 -13.90 -40.66 25.68
N THR A 602 -14.86 -40.53 26.61
CA THR A 602 -15.61 -39.29 26.81
C THR A 602 -15.28 -38.68 28.17
N LEU A 603 -14.81 -37.44 28.14
CA LEU A 603 -14.71 -36.60 29.34
C LEU A 603 -16.01 -35.83 29.48
N CYS A 604 -16.64 -35.93 30.66
CA CYS A 604 -17.95 -35.34 30.93
C CYS A 604 -17.86 -34.34 32.07
N SER A 605 -18.64 -33.28 31.99
CA SER A 605 -18.92 -32.32 33.07
C SER A 605 -20.41 -31.99 33.08
N ASP A 606 -20.86 -31.13 34.03
CA ASP A 606 -22.24 -30.63 34.00
C ASP A 606 -22.59 -29.83 32.73
N TRP A 607 -21.60 -29.36 32.01
CA TRP A 607 -21.71 -28.40 30.94
C TRP A 607 -21.51 -28.96 29.54
N VAL A 608 -20.53 -29.85 29.41
CA VAL A 608 -20.12 -30.40 28.10
C VAL A 608 -19.69 -31.85 28.25
N ASP A 609 -19.92 -32.67 27.20
CA ASP A 609 -19.31 -33.97 27.00
C ASP A 609 -18.42 -33.90 25.76
N ILE A 610 -17.17 -34.34 25.88
CA ILE A 610 -16.18 -34.32 24.85
C ILE A 610 -15.68 -35.75 24.63
N SER A 611 -15.98 -36.32 23.47
CA SER A 611 -15.58 -37.65 23.09
C SER A 611 -14.33 -37.62 22.21
N PHE A 612 -13.38 -38.48 22.51
CA PHE A 612 -12.13 -38.68 21.80
C PHE A 612 -12.05 -40.08 21.21
N ARG A 613 -11.47 -40.21 20.01
CA ARG A 613 -11.21 -41.51 19.38
C ARG A 613 -10.03 -42.20 20.05
N ARG A 614 -10.14 -43.50 20.30
CA ARG A 614 -9.05 -44.25 20.93
C ARG A 614 -7.85 -44.52 20.03
N ASN A 615 -8.05 -44.56 18.72
CA ASN A 615 -7.02 -44.91 17.75
C ASN A 615 -5.98 -43.79 17.54
N ASP A 616 -6.38 -42.50 17.71
CA ASP A 616 -5.53 -41.36 17.41
C ASP A 616 -5.61 -40.22 18.44
N ALA A 617 -6.49 -40.37 19.44
CA ALA A 617 -6.77 -39.37 20.48
C ALA A 617 -7.30 -38.02 19.97
N THR A 618 -7.94 -37.99 18.80
CA THR A 618 -8.57 -36.80 18.23
C THR A 618 -10.01 -36.64 18.76
N ILE A 619 -10.50 -35.39 18.78
CA ILE A 619 -11.89 -35.08 19.15
C ILE A 619 -12.82 -35.74 18.11
N TYR A 620 -13.77 -36.54 18.60
CA TYR A 620 -14.86 -37.12 17.81
C TYR A 620 -16.08 -36.21 17.80
N SER A 621 -16.49 -35.72 19.00
CA SER A 621 -17.65 -34.83 19.14
C SER A 621 -17.56 -34.01 20.41
N VAL A 622 -18.19 -32.84 20.38
CA VAL A 622 -18.37 -31.94 21.52
C VAL A 622 -19.88 -31.69 21.66
N LEU A 623 -20.47 -32.18 22.76
CA LEU A 623 -21.88 -31.97 23.10
C LEU A 623 -22.00 -30.91 24.18
N ARG A 624 -22.64 -29.79 23.86
CA ARG A 624 -23.01 -28.78 24.85
C ARG A 624 -24.35 -29.15 25.51
N LYS A 625 -24.34 -29.39 26.83
CA LYS A 625 -25.51 -29.92 27.56
C LYS A 625 -26.62 -28.90 27.72
N LYS A 626 -26.28 -27.62 27.85
CA LYS A 626 -27.23 -26.52 28.07
C LYS A 626 -28.41 -26.56 27.08
N ASP A 627 -28.18 -26.86 25.86
CA ASP A 627 -29.16 -26.88 24.78
C ASP A 627 -29.15 -28.16 23.94
N ASN A 628 -28.42 -29.15 24.42
CA ASN A 628 -28.25 -30.45 23.78
C ASN A 628 -27.74 -30.36 22.34
N ARG A 629 -26.77 -29.47 22.09
CA ARG A 629 -26.23 -29.21 20.76
C ARG A 629 -24.83 -29.76 20.59
N ILE A 630 -24.58 -30.30 19.39
CA ILE A 630 -23.24 -30.67 18.96
C ILE A 630 -22.56 -29.44 18.39
N ILE A 631 -21.42 -29.07 18.95
CA ILE A 631 -20.51 -28.06 18.38
C ILE A 631 -19.72 -28.75 17.28
N PRO A 632 -19.69 -28.27 16.06
CA PRO A 632 -19.09 -28.95 14.90
C PRO A 632 -17.56 -28.90 14.84
N LEU A 633 -16.89 -28.71 15.98
CA LEU A 633 -15.44 -28.85 16.13
C LEU A 633 -15.04 -30.30 16.32
N LYS A 634 -14.17 -30.82 15.47
CA LYS A 634 -13.75 -32.23 15.49
C LYS A 634 -12.37 -32.44 14.87
N ASP A 635 -11.95 -33.72 14.84
CA ASP A 635 -10.78 -34.23 14.12
C ASP A 635 -9.44 -33.57 14.48
N GLY A 636 -9.36 -32.90 15.63
CA GLY A 636 -8.12 -32.35 16.16
C GLY A 636 -7.74 -32.90 17.51
N PRO A 637 -6.47 -32.73 17.93
CA PRO A 637 -5.39 -31.99 17.27
C PRO A 637 -4.72 -32.81 16.16
N LEU A 638 -4.75 -32.35 14.95
CA LEU A 638 -3.97 -32.92 13.84
C LEU A 638 -2.64 -32.14 13.71
N PRO A 639 -1.51 -32.86 13.52
CA PRO A 639 -0.22 -32.19 13.44
C PRO A 639 -0.07 -31.39 12.18
N VAL A 640 0.54 -30.20 12.29
CA VAL A 640 0.92 -29.34 11.16
C VAL A 640 2.42 -29.11 11.22
N GLY A 641 3.11 -29.27 10.07
CA GLY A 641 4.56 -29.13 9.96
C GLY A 641 5.34 -30.27 10.62
N MET A 642 4.66 -31.33 11.07
CA MET A 642 5.26 -32.46 11.72
C MET A 642 4.41 -33.71 11.51
N GLN A 643 4.96 -34.91 11.82
CA GLN A 643 4.23 -36.16 11.89
C GLN A 643 4.21 -36.62 13.33
N MET A 644 3.11 -37.23 13.77
CA MET A 644 3.00 -37.85 15.06
C MET A 644 2.23 -39.17 15.00
N LYS A 645 2.61 -40.14 15.82
CA LYS A 645 1.95 -41.44 15.93
C LYS A 645 1.64 -41.71 17.40
N LEU A 646 0.37 -41.99 17.70
CA LEU A 646 -0.06 -42.35 19.05
C LEU A 646 0.66 -43.60 19.56
N VAL A 647 1.22 -43.52 20.75
CA VAL A 647 1.91 -44.63 21.45
C VAL A 647 1.08 -45.15 22.62
N SER A 648 0.49 -44.27 23.38
CA SER A 648 -0.37 -44.66 24.51
C SER A 648 -1.44 -43.62 24.78
N LEU A 649 -2.58 -44.05 25.26
CA LEU A 649 -3.72 -43.24 25.65
C LEU A 649 -4.23 -43.72 26.99
N SER A 650 -4.42 -42.82 27.93
CA SER A 650 -4.99 -43.11 29.26
C SER A 650 -5.90 -41.96 29.71
N ALA A 651 -6.95 -42.33 30.42
CA ALA A 651 -7.83 -41.34 31.04
C ALA A 651 -7.92 -41.59 32.55
N ARG A 652 -8.12 -40.52 33.31
CA ARG A 652 -8.23 -40.60 34.77
C ARG A 652 -8.97 -39.40 35.35
N MET A 653 -9.46 -39.57 36.58
CA MET A 653 -9.92 -38.46 37.38
C MET A 653 -8.79 -37.98 38.30
N GLU A 654 -8.70 -36.68 38.48
CA GLU A 654 -7.75 -36.03 39.39
C GLU A 654 -8.44 -35.58 40.70
N GLN A 655 -7.64 -35.37 41.73
CA GLN A 655 -8.15 -35.06 43.10
C GLN A 655 -8.99 -33.79 43.16
N ARG A 656 -8.79 -32.85 42.21
CA ARG A 656 -9.55 -31.60 42.11
C ARG A 656 -10.87 -31.74 41.36
N GLY A 657 -11.23 -32.97 40.96
CA GLY A 657 -12.45 -33.24 40.21
C GLY A 657 -12.33 -33.03 38.70
N ASP A 658 -11.14 -32.78 38.16
CA ASP A 658 -10.88 -32.69 36.73
C ASP A 658 -10.84 -34.07 36.08
N ALA A 659 -11.38 -34.23 34.87
CA ALA A 659 -11.20 -35.40 34.04
C ALA A 659 -10.04 -35.15 33.05
N VAL A 660 -9.08 -36.07 33.02
CA VAL A 660 -7.84 -35.92 32.25
C VAL A 660 -7.66 -37.05 31.26
N LEU A 661 -7.39 -36.72 29.98
CA LEU A 661 -6.98 -37.64 28.95
C LEU A 661 -5.52 -37.32 28.58
N CYS A 662 -4.65 -38.30 28.71
CA CYS A 662 -3.23 -38.17 28.38
C CYS A 662 -2.89 -39.04 27.16
N ALA A 663 -2.50 -38.41 26.09
CA ALA A 663 -2.02 -39.05 24.86
C ALA A 663 -0.51 -38.83 24.72
N ARG A 664 0.24 -39.93 24.53
CA ARG A 664 1.67 -39.90 24.25
C ARG A 664 1.93 -40.29 22.81
N TYR A 665 2.86 -39.56 22.19
CA TYR A 665 3.17 -39.73 20.77
C TYR A 665 4.66 -39.98 20.52
N ARG A 666 4.94 -40.51 19.35
CA ARG A 666 6.28 -40.59 18.77
C ARG A 666 6.29 -39.69 17.53
N GLY A 667 7.34 -38.91 17.36
CA GLY A 667 7.50 -37.97 16.22
C GLY A 667 7.56 -36.54 16.67
N GLY A 668 6.81 -35.65 16.00
CA GLY A 668 6.83 -34.21 16.21
C GLY A 668 6.16 -33.69 17.49
N ALA A 669 5.43 -34.55 18.22
CA ALA A 669 4.91 -34.24 19.55
C ALA A 669 5.34 -35.34 20.55
N ASP A 670 5.57 -34.98 21.80
CA ASP A 670 5.77 -35.92 22.90
C ASP A 670 4.44 -36.29 23.55
N SER A 671 3.64 -35.30 23.85
CA SER A 671 2.36 -35.49 24.52
C SER A 671 1.34 -34.43 24.19
N VAL A 672 0.07 -34.80 24.29
CA VAL A 672 -1.07 -33.89 24.37
C VAL A 672 -1.91 -34.31 25.56
N VAL A 673 -2.08 -33.44 26.52
CA VAL A 673 -2.88 -33.64 27.71
C VAL A 673 -4.11 -32.78 27.67
N TRP A 674 -5.27 -33.40 27.62
CA TRP A 674 -6.56 -32.78 27.74
C TRP A 674 -7.05 -32.81 29.17
N ARG A 675 -7.54 -31.69 29.66
CA ARG A 675 -8.06 -31.53 31.00
C ARG A 675 -9.42 -30.84 30.95
N LEU A 676 -10.47 -31.56 31.23
CA LEU A 676 -11.81 -31.00 31.41
C LEU A 676 -12.02 -30.63 32.87
N ARG A 677 -12.31 -29.38 33.13
CA ARG A 677 -12.57 -28.85 34.48
C ARG A 677 -14.06 -28.94 34.82
N PRO A 678 -14.42 -28.98 36.12
CA PRO A 678 -15.82 -28.98 36.57
C PRO A 678 -16.64 -27.80 36.05
N ASP A 679 -16.01 -26.65 35.77
CA ASP A 679 -16.64 -25.47 35.19
C ASP A 679 -16.89 -25.58 33.65
N GLY A 680 -16.55 -26.70 33.01
CA GLY A 680 -16.77 -26.98 31.62
C GLY A 680 -15.67 -26.46 30.67
N LEU A 681 -14.61 -25.83 31.18
CA LEU A 681 -13.48 -25.39 30.38
C LEU A 681 -12.57 -26.59 30.04
N LEU A 682 -12.29 -26.79 28.77
CA LEU A 682 -11.37 -27.82 28.29
C LEU A 682 -9.99 -27.22 28.02
N LYS A 683 -8.95 -27.65 28.73
CA LYS A 683 -7.56 -27.26 28.48
C LYS A 683 -6.83 -28.30 27.63
N MET A 684 -5.96 -27.86 26.76
CA MET A 684 -5.04 -28.68 26.01
C MET A 684 -3.61 -28.22 26.29
N ASP A 685 -2.80 -29.10 26.85
CA ASP A 685 -1.38 -28.87 27.11
C ASP A 685 -0.57 -29.81 26.21
N ALA A 686 0.12 -29.25 25.21
CA ALA A 686 0.90 -30.03 24.25
C ALA A 686 2.40 -29.71 24.35
N VAL A 687 3.22 -30.74 24.23
CA VAL A 687 4.67 -30.62 24.11
C VAL A 687 5.06 -31.03 22.70
N LEU A 688 5.57 -30.07 21.92
CA LEU A 688 5.96 -30.22 20.52
C LEU A 688 7.47 -30.39 20.41
N LEU A 689 7.87 -31.40 19.67
CA LEU A 689 9.26 -31.70 19.40
C LEU A 689 9.52 -31.70 17.90
N ASN A 690 10.47 -30.88 17.45
CA ASN A 690 10.95 -30.95 16.11
C ASN A 690 12.12 -31.93 16.05
N ARG A 691 11.83 -33.23 15.81
CA ARG A 691 12.85 -34.27 15.67
C ARG A 691 13.02 -34.63 14.19
N ALA A 692 14.22 -34.43 13.65
CA ALA A 692 14.56 -35.01 12.35
C ALA A 692 14.49 -36.54 12.45
N SER A 693 13.91 -37.15 11.42
CA SER A 693 13.86 -38.59 11.29
C SER A 693 15.25 -39.12 10.88
N GLY A 694 15.96 -39.70 11.83
CA GLY A 694 16.99 -40.70 11.56
C GLY A 694 18.39 -40.22 11.21
N GLY A 695 19.32 -40.50 12.04
CA GLY A 695 20.78 -40.51 11.83
C GLY A 695 21.52 -40.37 13.15
N GLY A 696 22.24 -41.41 13.56
CA GLY A 696 23.03 -41.37 14.78
C GLY A 696 24.35 -40.66 14.59
N GLY A 697 24.53 -39.49 15.17
CA GLY A 697 25.78 -38.75 15.17
C GLY A 697 25.79 -37.56 16.14
N PHE A 698 26.89 -36.84 16.19
CA PHE A 698 27.01 -35.63 17.02
C PHE A 698 25.96 -34.58 16.70
N ASP A 699 25.42 -34.59 15.46
CA ASP A 699 24.36 -33.73 14.99
C ASP A 699 22.95 -34.12 15.48
N ASP A 700 22.75 -35.28 16.09
CA ASP A 700 21.48 -35.69 16.66
C ASP A 700 21.04 -34.85 17.87
N ALA A 701 21.93 -34.05 18.41
CA ALA A 701 21.62 -33.11 19.50
C ALA A 701 20.78 -31.92 19.06
N PHE A 702 20.71 -31.66 17.75
CA PHE A 702 20.00 -30.54 17.20
C PHE A 702 19.13 -30.98 16.04
N THR A 703 17.90 -30.61 16.05
CA THR A 703 17.05 -30.68 14.87
C THR A 703 17.00 -29.31 14.23
N ASP A 704 17.45 -29.24 12.98
CA ASP A 704 17.50 -28.02 12.20
C ASP A 704 16.58 -28.20 10.97
N ASN A 705 15.30 -27.89 11.14
CA ASN A 705 14.30 -28.03 10.09
C ASN A 705 13.71 -26.67 9.73
N ALA A 706 13.68 -26.35 8.46
CA ALA A 706 12.91 -25.25 7.95
C ALA A 706 11.43 -25.62 7.95
N ILE A 707 10.65 -24.96 8.81
CA ILE A 707 9.21 -25.24 8.98
C ILE A 707 8.43 -24.02 8.50
N LEU A 708 7.43 -24.25 7.64
CA LEU A 708 6.55 -23.21 7.14
C LEU A 708 5.33 -23.02 8.03
N ASN A 709 4.85 -24.09 8.66
CA ASN A 709 3.75 -24.09 9.61
C ASN A 709 4.10 -25.08 10.72
N PHE A 710 3.80 -24.76 12.00
CA PHE A 710 4.11 -25.66 13.09
C PHE A 710 3.13 -25.56 14.25
N GLY A 711 2.37 -26.62 14.51
CA GLY A 711 1.38 -26.70 15.59
C GLY A 711 0.27 -27.70 15.31
N PHE A 712 -0.97 -27.32 15.63
CA PHE A 712 -2.13 -28.19 15.46
C PHE A 712 -3.27 -27.54 14.71
N THR A 713 -4.05 -28.38 14.01
CA THR A 713 -5.27 -27.97 13.32
C THR A 713 -6.47 -28.83 13.74
N PHE A 714 -7.66 -28.25 13.54
CA PHE A 714 -8.95 -28.87 13.84
C PHE A 714 -9.88 -28.70 12.65
N SER A 715 -10.83 -29.62 12.48
CA SER A 715 -11.90 -29.47 11.49
C SER A 715 -13.08 -28.71 12.06
N TYR A 716 -13.56 -27.75 11.26
CA TYR A 716 -14.77 -26.98 11.52
C TYR A 716 -15.42 -26.61 10.19
N PRO A 717 -16.68 -26.98 9.91
CA PRO A 717 -17.29 -26.75 8.60
C PRO A 717 -17.36 -25.25 8.28
N GLU A 718 -16.71 -24.84 7.19
CA GLU A 718 -16.72 -23.45 6.76
C GLU A 718 -18.15 -22.92 6.55
N SER A 719 -19.04 -23.79 6.05
CA SER A 719 -20.46 -23.48 5.82
C SER A 719 -21.24 -23.13 7.11
N GLU A 720 -20.73 -23.49 8.29
CA GLU A 720 -21.32 -23.11 9.58
C GLU A 720 -20.83 -21.75 10.09
N CYS A 721 -19.68 -21.28 9.60
CA CYS A 721 -19.09 -20.04 10.08
C CYS A 721 -19.87 -18.82 9.60
N THR A 722 -20.22 -17.90 10.48
CA THR A 722 -20.86 -16.62 10.19
C THR A 722 -19.94 -15.42 10.47
N GLY A 723 -18.84 -15.65 11.23
CA GLY A 723 -17.89 -14.62 11.58
C GLY A 723 -16.94 -15.06 12.69
N MET A 724 -16.06 -14.16 13.08
CA MET A 724 -15.21 -14.33 14.24
C MET A 724 -14.98 -13.01 14.97
N ARG A 725 -14.70 -13.15 16.28
CA ARG A 725 -14.23 -12.04 17.13
C ARG A 725 -12.98 -12.51 17.86
N TRP A 726 -11.93 -11.69 17.89
CA TRP A 726 -10.68 -12.09 18.54
C TRP A 726 -9.96 -10.94 19.22
N LEU A 727 -9.19 -11.24 20.23
CA LEU A 727 -8.15 -10.38 20.78
C LEU A 727 -6.80 -10.90 20.30
N GLY A 728 -6.07 -10.03 19.62
CA GLY A 728 -4.78 -10.32 19.02
C GLY A 728 -4.41 -9.22 18.06
N ARG A 729 -3.43 -9.45 17.19
CA ARG A 729 -3.11 -8.52 16.12
C ARG A 729 -4.15 -8.60 15.00
N GLY A 730 -4.57 -7.45 14.49
CA GLY A 730 -5.57 -7.30 13.43
C GLY A 730 -5.64 -5.86 12.93
N PRO A 731 -6.70 -5.51 12.14
CA PRO A 731 -7.88 -6.33 11.81
C PRO A 731 -7.72 -7.28 10.62
N TYR A 732 -6.64 -7.20 9.86
CA TYR A 732 -6.41 -7.99 8.65
C TYR A 732 -5.47 -9.17 8.92
N ARG A 733 -5.49 -10.12 7.99
CA ARG A 733 -4.62 -11.30 8.04
C ARG A 733 -3.14 -10.89 7.90
N VAL A 734 -2.26 -11.74 8.38
CA VAL A 734 -0.82 -11.55 8.35
C VAL A 734 -0.13 -12.67 7.57
N TRP A 735 1.10 -12.37 7.17
CA TRP A 735 2.09 -13.35 6.74
C TRP A 735 3.32 -13.19 7.64
N LYS A 736 4.19 -14.17 7.70
CA LYS A 736 5.43 -14.10 8.49
C LYS A 736 6.22 -12.80 8.21
N ASN A 737 6.27 -12.40 6.96
CA ASN A 737 6.96 -11.20 6.47
C ASN A 737 6.05 -9.99 6.23
N ARG A 738 4.79 -10.02 6.72
CA ARG A 738 3.84 -8.91 6.68
C ARG A 738 3.02 -8.84 7.98
N ILE A 739 3.68 -8.49 9.06
CA ILE A 739 3.04 -8.23 10.36
C ILE A 739 2.89 -6.73 10.64
N PRO A 740 3.83 -5.85 10.18
CA PRO A 740 3.70 -4.40 10.40
C PRO A 740 2.35 -3.86 9.96
N GLY A 741 1.85 -2.86 10.68
CA GLY A 741 0.55 -2.24 10.44
C GLY A 741 -0.61 -2.90 11.20
N THR A 742 -0.46 -4.14 11.69
CA THR A 742 -1.43 -4.76 12.58
C THR A 742 -1.23 -4.31 14.02
N ASN A 743 -2.32 -4.13 14.75
CA ASN A 743 -2.31 -3.67 16.13
C ASN A 743 -3.05 -4.65 17.06
N TYR A 744 -2.67 -4.68 18.32
CA TYR A 744 -3.43 -5.42 19.34
C TYR A 744 -4.78 -4.74 19.58
N GLY A 745 -5.83 -5.52 19.55
CA GLY A 745 -7.19 -5.05 19.76
C GLY A 745 -8.20 -6.18 19.77
N ILE A 746 -9.43 -5.87 20.16
CA ILE A 746 -10.57 -6.75 19.93
C ILE A 746 -11.12 -6.42 18.54
N TRP A 747 -11.05 -7.40 17.67
CA TRP A 747 -11.48 -7.30 16.28
C TRP A 747 -12.67 -8.21 16.04
N GLN A 748 -13.53 -7.80 15.12
CA GLN A 748 -14.67 -8.60 14.67
C GLN A 748 -14.80 -8.51 13.16
N LYS A 749 -15.05 -9.64 12.52
CA LYS A 749 -15.37 -9.74 11.09
C LYS A 749 -16.50 -10.72 10.86
N ASP A 750 -17.39 -10.38 9.97
CA ASP A 750 -18.33 -11.31 9.39
C ASP A 750 -17.60 -12.20 8.36
N PHE A 751 -18.13 -13.42 8.16
CA PHE A 751 -17.51 -14.36 7.25
C PHE A 751 -17.39 -13.78 5.83
N ASN A 752 -16.22 -13.93 5.22
CA ASN A 752 -15.85 -13.36 3.92
C ASN A 752 -15.98 -11.85 3.79
N ASN A 753 -16.06 -11.11 4.89
CA ASN A 753 -15.90 -9.68 4.87
C ASN A 753 -14.42 -9.30 4.71
N THR A 754 -14.20 -8.16 4.08
CA THR A 754 -12.87 -7.58 3.92
C THR A 754 -12.47 -6.74 5.14
N VAL A 755 -11.23 -6.29 5.17
CA VAL A 755 -10.72 -5.38 6.21
C VAL A 755 -11.48 -4.05 6.27
N THR A 756 -12.02 -3.59 5.15
CA THR A 756 -12.79 -2.35 5.05
C THR A 756 -14.27 -2.51 5.40
N GLY A 757 -14.76 -3.74 5.58
CA GLY A 757 -16.19 -4.04 5.73
C GLY A 757 -16.96 -4.10 4.40
N GLU A 758 -16.28 -3.93 3.26
CA GLU A 758 -16.89 -4.09 1.95
C GLU A 758 -17.28 -5.53 1.68
N SER A 759 -18.31 -5.73 0.85
CA SER A 759 -18.74 -7.06 0.45
C SER A 759 -17.65 -7.78 -0.35
N ALA A 760 -17.50 -9.09 -0.14
CA ALA A 760 -16.61 -9.94 -0.91
C ALA A 760 -16.90 -9.91 -2.43
N ASP A 761 -18.10 -9.51 -2.84
CA ASP A 761 -18.50 -9.39 -4.25
C ASP A 761 -17.71 -8.31 -5.00
N LYS A 762 -17.19 -7.31 -4.28
CA LYS A 762 -16.47 -6.18 -4.87
C LYS A 762 -14.96 -6.37 -4.86
N LEU A 763 -14.45 -7.34 -4.11
CA LEU A 763 -13.04 -7.64 -4.03
C LEU A 763 -12.75 -9.01 -4.61
N VAL A 764 -11.60 -9.12 -5.26
CA VAL A 764 -11.16 -10.38 -5.86
C VAL A 764 -10.82 -11.39 -4.76
N TYR A 765 -10.23 -10.91 -3.66
CA TYR A 765 -9.81 -11.75 -2.53
C TYR A 765 -10.20 -11.13 -1.19
N PRO A 766 -11.24 -11.62 -0.51
CA PRO A 766 -11.59 -11.19 0.84
C PRO A 766 -10.57 -11.66 1.87
N GLU A 767 -10.32 -10.85 2.90
CA GLU A 767 -9.31 -11.11 3.93
C GLU A 767 -9.84 -11.79 5.21
N PHE A 768 -10.95 -12.49 5.15
CA PHE A 768 -11.43 -13.23 6.33
C PHE A 768 -10.56 -14.46 6.62
N LYS A 769 -10.28 -15.25 5.58
CA LYS A 769 -9.53 -16.50 5.66
C LYS A 769 -8.02 -16.23 5.72
N GLY A 770 -7.29 -17.02 6.48
CA GLY A 770 -5.83 -16.93 6.59
C GLY A 770 -5.33 -16.76 8.03
N TYR A 771 -4.12 -16.22 8.18
CA TYR A 771 -3.41 -16.16 9.46
C TYR A 771 -3.66 -14.85 10.21
N HIS A 772 -3.78 -14.95 11.55
CA HIS A 772 -3.84 -13.85 12.50
C HIS A 772 -2.74 -14.04 13.56
N ALA A 773 -2.05 -12.97 13.95
CA ALA A 773 -0.90 -13.07 14.85
C ALA A 773 -1.23 -12.76 16.31
N ASN A 774 -0.43 -13.35 17.20
CA ASN A 774 -0.44 -13.06 18.63
C ASN A 774 -1.83 -13.17 19.26
N LEU A 775 -2.44 -14.35 19.09
CA LEU A 775 -3.76 -14.65 19.61
C LEU A 775 -3.76 -14.66 21.15
N TYR A 776 -4.74 -14.01 21.75
CA TYR A 776 -5.12 -14.14 23.16
C TYR A 776 -6.36 -15.03 23.26
N TRP A 777 -7.38 -14.72 22.50
CA TRP A 777 -8.57 -15.55 22.32
C TRP A 777 -9.24 -15.28 20.97
N ALA A 778 -9.95 -16.29 20.48
CA ALA A 778 -10.82 -16.15 19.32
C ALA A 778 -12.16 -16.84 19.61
N THR A 779 -13.26 -16.12 19.37
CA THR A 779 -14.61 -16.67 19.36
C THR A 779 -15.02 -16.89 17.92
N ILE A 780 -15.25 -18.15 17.55
CA ILE A 780 -15.79 -18.53 16.25
C ILE A 780 -17.31 -18.48 16.34
N GLN A 781 -17.92 -17.70 15.48
CA GLN A 781 -19.37 -17.51 15.40
C GLN A 781 -19.92 -18.41 14.31
N GLY A 782 -20.80 -19.32 14.67
CA GLY A 782 -21.51 -20.18 13.74
C GLY A 782 -23.01 -19.85 13.67
N LYS A 783 -23.71 -20.42 12.67
CA LYS A 783 -25.15 -20.21 12.45
C LYS A 783 -26.00 -20.46 13.70
N GLN A 784 -25.63 -21.43 14.51
CA GLN A 784 -26.36 -21.79 15.73
C GLN A 784 -25.44 -22.01 16.94
N ASN A 785 -24.16 -21.82 16.77
CA ASN A 785 -23.12 -22.13 17.75
C ASN A 785 -22.10 -21.01 17.80
N ALA A 786 -21.54 -20.81 18.97
CA ALA A 786 -20.29 -20.09 19.14
C ALA A 786 -19.43 -20.82 20.14
N PHE A 787 -18.14 -20.76 20.02
CA PHE A 787 -17.19 -21.25 21.03
C PHE A 787 -15.96 -20.36 21.00
N THR A 788 -15.24 -20.32 22.11
CA THR A 788 -14.03 -19.50 22.25
C THR A 788 -12.82 -20.37 22.49
N VAL A 789 -11.73 -20.06 21.83
CA VAL A 789 -10.42 -20.67 22.09
C VAL A 789 -9.49 -19.60 22.65
N TYR A 790 -8.84 -19.89 23.77
CA TYR A 790 -7.83 -19.07 24.43
C TYR A 790 -6.45 -19.64 24.15
N ALA A 791 -5.50 -18.79 23.82
CA ALA A 791 -4.10 -19.12 23.80
C ALA A 791 -3.52 -18.91 25.22
N ALA A 792 -3.02 -20.00 25.83
CA ALA A 792 -2.25 -19.94 27.05
C ALA A 792 -0.73 -20.06 26.82
N THR A 793 -0.33 -19.87 25.55
CA THR A 793 1.05 -19.75 25.06
C THR A 793 1.18 -18.42 24.33
N ASP A 794 2.27 -17.73 24.57
CA ASP A 794 2.55 -16.44 23.92
C ASP A 794 2.93 -16.63 22.46
N GLY A 795 2.54 -15.66 21.60
CA GLY A 795 2.95 -15.60 20.20
C GLY A 795 2.25 -16.60 19.27
N VAL A 796 1.13 -17.20 19.69
CA VAL A 796 0.37 -18.13 18.83
C VAL A 796 -0.20 -17.41 17.63
N PHE A 797 0.02 -17.99 16.45
CA PHE A 797 -0.69 -17.63 15.22
C PHE A 797 -1.98 -18.47 15.12
N PHE A 798 -3.05 -17.80 14.75
CA PHE A 798 -4.34 -18.45 14.51
C PHE A 798 -4.64 -18.41 13.01
N ARG A 799 -4.88 -19.57 12.41
CA ARG A 799 -5.38 -19.64 11.04
C ARG A 799 -6.85 -20.04 11.04
N VAL A 800 -7.64 -19.26 10.34
CA VAL A 800 -9.05 -19.54 10.06
C VAL A 800 -9.22 -19.82 8.57
N PHE A 801 -9.60 -21.02 8.23
CA PHE A 801 -9.82 -21.55 6.88
C PHE A 801 -8.65 -21.37 5.91
N THR A 802 -8.80 -21.90 4.71
CA THR A 802 -7.86 -21.75 3.61
C THR A 802 -8.43 -20.71 2.65
N PRO A 803 -7.72 -19.62 2.35
CA PRO A 803 -8.11 -18.68 1.30
C PRO A 803 -8.30 -19.41 -0.04
N ASP A 804 -9.26 -18.95 -0.82
CA ASP A 804 -9.45 -19.47 -2.17
C ASP A 804 -8.24 -19.09 -3.04
N GLU A 805 -7.72 -20.06 -3.78
CA GLU A 805 -6.64 -19.80 -4.71
C GLU A 805 -7.19 -19.22 -6.01
N PRO A 806 -6.48 -18.25 -6.62
CA PRO A 806 -6.79 -17.81 -7.96
C PRO A 806 -6.73 -18.98 -8.95
N ARG A 807 -7.73 -19.08 -9.83
CA ARG A 807 -7.78 -20.13 -10.85
C ARG A 807 -7.06 -19.68 -12.12
N GLY A 808 -6.45 -20.60 -12.81
CA GLY A 808 -6.15 -20.48 -14.23
C GLY A 808 -4.78 -19.94 -14.61
N ARG A 809 -3.86 -19.70 -13.67
CA ARG A 809 -2.54 -19.23 -14.02
C ARG A 809 -1.71 -20.28 -14.74
N GLN A 810 -1.33 -20.01 -16.00
CA GLN A 810 -0.56 -20.94 -16.85
C GLN A 810 0.96 -20.85 -16.65
N ASP A 811 1.46 -19.76 -16.09
CA ASP A 811 2.90 -19.49 -15.96
C ASP A 811 3.58 -20.15 -14.74
N GLY A 812 2.82 -20.86 -13.92
CA GLY A 812 3.34 -21.60 -12.77
C GLY A 812 3.86 -20.72 -11.61
N ILE A 813 3.62 -19.42 -11.63
CA ILE A 813 3.99 -18.54 -10.53
C ILE A 813 2.89 -18.61 -9.47
N ARG A 814 3.10 -19.41 -8.45
CA ARG A 814 2.27 -19.47 -7.27
C ARG A 814 2.81 -18.52 -6.21
N THR A 815 1.98 -17.64 -5.70
CA THR A 815 2.37 -16.64 -4.70
C THR A 815 2.03 -17.06 -3.28
N MET A 816 0.84 -17.62 -3.08
CA MET A 816 0.44 -18.14 -1.79
C MET A 816 1.22 -19.41 -1.43
N PRO A 817 1.71 -19.52 -0.20
CA PRO A 817 2.27 -20.77 0.29
C PRO A 817 1.18 -21.83 0.50
N ASP A 818 1.61 -23.09 0.66
CA ASP A 818 0.69 -24.17 1.03
C ASP A 818 0.11 -23.92 2.41
N PHE A 819 -1.21 -23.99 2.52
CA PHE A 819 -1.91 -23.98 3.78
C PHE A 819 -2.02 -25.39 4.34
N PRO A 820 -1.98 -25.55 5.68
CA PRO A 820 -2.18 -26.86 6.30
C PRO A 820 -3.61 -27.37 6.05
N ALA A 821 -3.76 -28.68 6.03
CA ALA A 821 -5.07 -29.32 6.04
C ALA A 821 -5.84 -28.91 7.32
N GLY A 822 -7.16 -29.09 7.32
CA GLY A 822 -8.06 -28.67 8.40
C GLY A 822 -8.46 -27.19 8.28
N ASP A 823 -9.22 -26.70 9.25
CA ASP A 823 -9.97 -25.46 9.13
C ASP A 823 -9.53 -24.39 10.14
N LEU A 824 -9.25 -24.80 11.38
CA LEU A 824 -8.81 -23.90 12.45
C LEU A 824 -7.45 -24.38 12.97
N SER A 825 -6.39 -23.59 12.79
CA SER A 825 -5.05 -23.99 13.21
C SER A 825 -4.48 -23.02 14.25
N PHE A 826 -3.75 -23.59 15.21
CA PHE A 826 -3.03 -22.85 16.24
C PHE A 826 -1.55 -23.20 16.09
N LEU A 827 -0.75 -22.23 15.72
CA LEU A 827 0.60 -22.44 15.20
C LEU A 827 1.63 -21.58 15.93
N LEU A 828 2.84 -22.09 16.05
CA LEU A 828 4.01 -21.38 16.59
C LEU A 828 4.86 -20.72 15.49
N ASP A 829 4.65 -21.09 14.23
CA ASP A 829 5.27 -20.45 13.07
C ASP A 829 4.31 -20.52 11.86
N ILE A 830 4.42 -19.54 10.95
CA ILE A 830 3.62 -19.42 9.74
C ILE A 830 4.51 -19.12 8.53
N PRO A 831 4.05 -19.37 7.30
CA PRO A 831 4.83 -19.09 6.12
C PRO A 831 4.91 -17.59 5.78
N ALA A 832 5.94 -17.23 4.99
CA ALA A 832 6.03 -15.96 4.30
C ALA A 832 5.32 -16.04 2.96
N ILE A 833 4.71 -14.93 2.53
CA ILE A 833 4.24 -14.77 1.15
C ILE A 833 5.38 -14.24 0.27
N ARG A 834 5.41 -14.65 -0.98
CA ARG A 834 6.37 -14.14 -1.96
C ARG A 834 5.79 -12.94 -2.73
N SER A 835 6.67 -12.08 -3.22
CA SER A 835 6.41 -11.13 -4.30
C SER A 835 6.77 -11.76 -5.66
N PHE A 836 7.04 -10.95 -6.67
CA PHE A 836 7.50 -11.44 -7.99
C PHE A 836 8.70 -12.39 -7.90
N LYS A 837 9.63 -12.13 -6.97
CA LYS A 837 10.79 -13.00 -6.75
C LYS A 837 10.46 -14.19 -5.84
N PRO A 838 11.13 -15.33 -5.98
CA PRO A 838 10.98 -16.44 -5.03
C PRO A 838 11.46 -16.05 -3.63
N ILE A 839 10.94 -16.73 -2.61
CA ILE A 839 11.25 -16.46 -1.19
C ILE A 839 12.78 -16.43 -0.92
N SER A 840 13.53 -17.30 -1.57
CA SER A 840 15.01 -17.34 -1.44
C SER A 840 15.71 -16.05 -1.86
N GLN A 841 15.06 -15.18 -2.64
CA GLN A 841 15.58 -13.88 -3.05
C GLN A 841 15.05 -12.72 -2.19
N HIS A 842 14.26 -13.02 -1.17
CA HIS A 842 13.79 -12.08 -0.16
C HIS A 842 14.76 -11.95 1.01
N GLY A 843 14.51 -11.00 1.89
CA GLY A 843 15.28 -10.75 3.11
C GLY A 843 15.00 -11.77 4.23
N PRO A 844 15.65 -11.59 5.39
CA PRO A 844 15.59 -12.53 6.51
C PRO A 844 14.18 -12.82 7.02
N GLN A 845 13.29 -11.83 7.07
CA GLN A 845 11.91 -12.01 7.54
C GLN A 845 11.09 -12.98 6.68
N SER A 846 11.48 -13.15 5.42
CA SER A 846 10.79 -14.01 4.47
C SER A 846 11.29 -15.45 4.48
N GLN A 847 12.46 -15.70 5.08
CA GLN A 847 13.05 -17.04 5.07
C GLN A 847 12.29 -18.00 5.98
N PRO A 848 12.24 -19.30 5.65
CA PRO A 848 11.66 -20.30 6.52
C PRO A 848 12.28 -20.27 7.92
N GLY A 849 11.43 -20.37 8.95
CA GLY A 849 11.89 -20.45 10.34
C GLY A 849 12.65 -21.75 10.56
N THR A 850 13.71 -21.69 11.35
CA THR A 850 14.43 -22.85 11.81
C THR A 850 14.12 -23.05 13.27
N ILE A 851 13.42 -24.16 13.60
CA ILE A 851 13.16 -24.55 14.97
C ILE A 851 14.28 -25.49 15.42
N ARG A 852 14.97 -25.09 16.48
CA ARG A 852 16.08 -25.87 17.07
C ARG A 852 15.70 -26.30 18.48
N ILE A 853 15.65 -27.60 18.69
CA ILE A 853 15.43 -28.20 19.99
C ILE A 853 16.64 -29.09 20.32
N LYS A 854 17.36 -28.76 21.37
CA LYS A 854 18.50 -29.54 21.84
C LYS A 854 18.04 -30.80 22.54
N LYS A 855 18.84 -31.85 22.50
CA LYS A 855 18.60 -33.06 23.28
C LYS A 855 18.58 -32.70 24.77
N GLY A 856 17.48 -33.05 25.45
CA GLY A 856 17.24 -32.73 26.87
C GLY A 856 16.45 -31.43 27.09
N ASP A 857 16.16 -30.65 26.05
CA ASP A 857 15.21 -29.54 26.17
C ASP A 857 13.78 -30.05 26.44
N GLU A 858 12.98 -29.23 27.16
CA GLU A 858 11.59 -29.55 27.49
C GLU A 858 10.65 -29.59 26.25
N GLY A 859 11.14 -29.17 25.07
CA GLY A 859 10.36 -28.99 23.86
C GLY A 859 9.61 -27.66 23.86
N LEU A 860 8.88 -27.41 22.77
CA LEU A 860 8.03 -26.24 22.62
C LEU A 860 6.65 -26.57 23.18
N LYS A 861 6.08 -25.67 23.97
CA LYS A 861 4.75 -25.82 24.54
C LYS A 861 3.71 -25.07 23.71
N LEU A 862 2.57 -25.75 23.47
CA LEU A 862 1.37 -25.12 22.92
C LEU A 862 0.21 -25.45 23.87
N GLU A 863 -0.20 -24.44 24.62
CA GLU A 863 -1.28 -24.54 25.61
C GLU A 863 -2.49 -23.74 25.09
N LEU A 864 -3.64 -24.41 24.99
CA LEU A 864 -4.91 -23.82 24.57
C LEU A 864 -6.00 -24.13 25.60
N ALA A 865 -7.04 -23.31 25.60
CA ALA A 865 -8.26 -23.63 26.34
C ALA A 865 -9.50 -23.35 25.49
N PHE A 866 -10.47 -24.26 25.57
CA PHE A 866 -11.69 -24.20 24.76
C PHE A 866 -12.89 -24.01 25.73
N ASP A 867 -13.68 -22.97 25.43
CA ASP A 867 -14.95 -22.71 26.09
C ASP A 867 -16.09 -22.85 25.09
N PHE A 868 -16.95 -23.82 25.31
CA PHE A 868 -18.07 -24.14 24.43
C PHE A 868 -19.41 -23.58 24.93
N LEU A 869 -19.41 -22.67 25.91
CA LEU A 869 -20.60 -22.17 26.60
C LEU A 869 -21.00 -20.72 26.22
#